data_90700a76e8289cecf935500d63f695c8
#
_entry.id   90700a76e8289cecf935500d63f695c8
#
_cell.length_a   1.000
_cell.length_b   1.000
_cell.length_c   1.000
_cell.angle_alpha   90.00
_cell.angle_beta   90.00
_cell.angle_gamma   90.00
#
_symmetry.space_group_name_H-M   'P 1'
#
loop_
_entity.id
_entity.type
_entity.pdbx_description
1 polymer ?
#
loop_
_entity_poly.entity_id
_entity_poly.type
_entity_poly.pdbx_seq_one_letter_code
_entity_poly.pdbx_strand_id
1 'polypeptide(L)'
;MTNTQIADPATFNPPSNEPRRALEQFSYDDKICRLFLLATIGWGIVGLLVGVLIALQLADPRFNLGLEWTSFGRLRPLHTNAVIFAFAGNAVFLAIYYSSQRLLKARMFSDVLSRVHFFGWQAIIAAAALTLPFGATQGKEYAELEWPIDLAVVFVWVVFAVNFLGTIATRRERHLYVAIWFYIATVVAIAVLYIFNNLVIPSGWLRSYSIYAGTQDAFMQWWYGHNAVAFFLTTPFLGLMYYFLPKAAERPVFSYRLSIVHFWTIVFLYVWAGPHHLHYTALPAWASTLGMLFSLMLWMPSWGGMINGLLTLRGAWNRVTTDPVLKFFVVAITFYGMSTFEGPLLSIKSVNALSHYTDWTIAHVHGGALGWVGFMTFGMVYWVAPRLFQAPIAKPSWVVFHFWIATIGILLYIIAIYWTGLTQGLMWRAFDSEGLLRFPDFLESVTPLIPFYWIRAFGGSLYLVGALVCGLNLILTWRARPKTYDVPVYAAAPLNSSFVEAPIPGSNLPKNSVIEFARTLDVFSQMRWHRRWEGLATLFTIMVAITILTASLFEIVPLFLRKGDTMRIASVTPYTPLELAGRDIYISEGCANCHSQMIRPLRAEIERYGEYSKPGEFVYDHPFLWGSRRIGPDLARVGKKLPSPSWHVRHFNNPEDTSPGSIMPRYVHLLEQPLDLGTLQGTMRAMQVVGVEYTQAEVDGALDAAFTQAKTIGAMVVVEGGPAGVEERKVAALIAYLLRLGTDLDKPTAPAIPAATVATTAVVGGAS
;
A
#
# COMPACT_ATOMS: atom_id res chain seq x y z
N MET A 1 -54.40 23.59 -17.06
CA MET A 1 -54.25 24.51 -18.19
C MET A 1 -53.77 25.82 -17.65
N THR A 2 -52.46 26.07 -17.65
CA THR A 2 -51.86 27.41 -17.60
C THR A 2 -50.54 27.29 -18.32
N ASN A 3 -50.51 27.87 -19.52
CA ASN A 3 -49.32 28.00 -20.36
C ASN A 3 -48.26 28.85 -19.66
N THR A 4 -47.18 28.26 -19.21
CA THR A 4 -45.97 28.98 -18.90
C THR A 4 -45.11 29.00 -20.16
N GLN A 5 -45.10 30.13 -20.87
CA GLN A 5 -44.19 30.40 -21.97
C GLN A 5 -42.75 30.31 -21.44
N ILE A 6 -41.99 29.37 -22.01
CA ILE A 6 -40.54 29.31 -21.86
C ILE A 6 -39.97 30.52 -22.61
N ALA A 7 -39.38 31.45 -21.90
CA ALA A 7 -38.73 32.60 -22.48
C ALA A 7 -37.56 32.14 -23.40
N ASP A 8 -37.53 32.69 -24.60
CA ASP A 8 -36.53 32.48 -25.63
C ASP A 8 -35.13 32.87 -25.11
N PRO A 9 -34.13 32.00 -25.24
CA PRO A 9 -32.75 32.29 -24.77
C PRO A 9 -32.05 33.41 -25.53
N ALA A 10 -32.68 34.00 -26.53
CA ALA A 10 -32.05 34.94 -27.47
C ALA A 10 -32.02 36.42 -26.99
N THR A 11 -32.52 36.76 -25.81
CA THR A 11 -32.63 38.18 -25.38
C THR A 11 -31.80 38.56 -24.16
N PHE A 12 -30.70 37.82 -23.85
CA PHE A 12 -29.71 38.33 -22.91
C PHE A 12 -28.67 39.16 -23.67
N ASN A 13 -28.94 40.45 -23.84
CA ASN A 13 -27.95 41.42 -24.27
C ASN A 13 -27.06 41.79 -23.06
N PRO A 14 -25.84 41.33 -22.96
CA PRO A 14 -24.89 41.86 -22.00
C PRO A 14 -24.52 43.29 -22.35
N PRO A 15 -24.12 44.12 -21.37
CA PRO A 15 -23.72 45.51 -21.62
C PRO A 15 -22.56 45.54 -22.63
N SER A 16 -22.71 46.37 -23.66
CA SER A 16 -22.04 46.36 -24.94
C SER A 16 -20.61 46.93 -24.96
N ASN A 17 -19.81 46.89 -23.92
CA ASN A 17 -18.47 47.51 -23.90
C ASN A 17 -17.32 46.66 -23.32
N GLU A 18 -17.46 45.34 -23.17
CA GLU A 18 -16.26 44.54 -22.96
C GLU A 18 -15.81 43.92 -24.28
N PRO A 19 -14.53 44.01 -24.68
CA PRO A 19 -14.01 43.34 -25.87
C PRO A 19 -14.31 41.83 -25.76
N ARG A 20 -15.04 41.25 -26.71
CA ARG A 20 -15.28 39.81 -26.80
C ARG A 20 -13.92 39.14 -26.78
N ARG A 21 -13.58 38.50 -25.66
CA ARG A 21 -12.32 37.76 -25.52
C ARG A 21 -12.26 36.67 -26.57
N ALA A 22 -11.12 36.59 -27.25
CA ALA A 22 -10.84 35.47 -28.16
C ALA A 22 -10.88 34.17 -27.36
N LEU A 23 -11.74 33.22 -27.76
CA LEU A 23 -11.78 31.89 -27.17
C LEU A 23 -10.59 31.08 -27.66
N GLU A 24 -9.89 30.45 -26.76
CA GLU A 24 -8.83 29.50 -27.10
C GLU A 24 -9.45 28.15 -27.44
N GLN A 25 -9.00 27.56 -28.55
CA GLN A 25 -9.40 26.23 -28.98
C GLN A 25 -8.46 25.17 -28.42
N PHE A 26 -8.98 24.04 -28.01
CA PHE A 26 -8.23 22.89 -27.52
C PHE A 26 -8.99 21.59 -27.72
N SER A 27 -8.26 20.48 -27.72
CA SER A 27 -8.82 19.13 -27.73
C SER A 27 -8.24 18.31 -26.60
N TYR A 28 -8.98 17.33 -26.08
CA TYR A 28 -8.48 16.43 -25.04
C TYR A 28 -7.60 15.32 -25.63
N ASP A 29 -6.60 14.86 -24.87
CA ASP A 29 -5.82 13.68 -25.22
C ASP A 29 -6.54 12.41 -24.73
N ASP A 30 -7.50 11.93 -25.51
CA ASP A 30 -8.18 10.68 -25.25
C ASP A 30 -7.34 9.45 -25.68
N LYS A 31 -6.25 9.65 -26.42
CA LYS A 31 -5.34 8.55 -26.81
C LYS A 31 -4.62 7.97 -25.61
N ILE A 32 -4.07 8.81 -24.74
CA ILE A 32 -3.40 8.36 -23.50
C ILE A 32 -4.40 7.68 -22.55
N CYS A 33 -5.64 8.20 -22.48
CA CYS A 33 -6.69 7.58 -21.66
C CYS A 33 -7.05 6.17 -22.17
N ARG A 34 -7.08 5.95 -23.50
CA ARG A 34 -7.28 4.61 -24.07
C ARG A 34 -6.17 3.64 -23.70
N LEU A 35 -4.91 4.09 -23.69
CA LEU A 35 -3.78 3.25 -23.29
C LEU A 35 -3.88 2.83 -21.81
N PHE A 36 -4.15 3.78 -20.90
CA PHE A 36 -4.34 3.46 -19.48
C PHE A 36 -5.57 2.58 -19.25
N LEU A 37 -6.66 2.73 -20.00
CA LEU A 37 -7.83 1.85 -19.94
C LEU A 37 -7.47 0.38 -20.24
N LEU A 38 -6.73 0.16 -21.34
CA LEU A 38 -6.31 -1.19 -21.73
C LEU A 38 -5.33 -1.78 -20.72
N ALA A 39 -4.35 -0.99 -20.25
CA ALA A 39 -3.40 -1.42 -19.25
C ALA A 39 -4.09 -1.75 -17.90
N THR A 40 -5.09 -0.96 -17.48
CA THR A 40 -5.89 -1.24 -16.27
C THR A 40 -6.48 -2.65 -16.32
N ILE A 41 -7.18 -2.99 -17.40
CA ILE A 41 -7.85 -4.29 -17.49
C ILE A 41 -6.84 -5.42 -17.71
N GLY A 42 -5.82 -5.20 -18.54
CA GLY A 42 -4.77 -6.21 -18.77
C GLY A 42 -4.06 -6.62 -17.48
N TRP A 43 -3.52 -5.64 -16.77
CA TRP A 43 -2.83 -5.90 -15.49
C TRP A 43 -3.80 -6.32 -14.37
N GLY A 44 -5.05 -5.86 -14.40
CA GLY A 44 -6.08 -6.32 -13.47
C GLY A 44 -6.31 -7.82 -13.58
N ILE A 45 -6.45 -8.34 -14.80
CA ILE A 45 -6.61 -9.79 -15.02
C ILE A 45 -5.37 -10.55 -14.54
N VAL A 46 -4.16 -10.08 -14.87
CA VAL A 46 -2.90 -10.71 -14.43
C VAL A 46 -2.78 -10.70 -12.92
N GLY A 47 -2.99 -9.56 -12.27
CA GLY A 47 -2.90 -9.45 -10.81
C GLY A 47 -3.91 -10.31 -10.07
N LEU A 48 -5.15 -10.38 -10.57
CA LEU A 48 -6.19 -11.25 -10.02
C LEU A 48 -5.87 -12.73 -10.24
N LEU A 49 -5.30 -13.12 -11.38
CA LEU A 49 -4.88 -14.48 -11.66
C LEU A 49 -3.79 -14.94 -10.68
N VAL A 50 -2.76 -14.12 -10.45
CA VAL A 50 -1.73 -14.41 -9.43
C VAL A 50 -2.37 -14.50 -8.05
N GLY A 51 -3.36 -13.66 -7.74
CA GLY A 51 -4.11 -13.70 -6.48
C GLY A 51 -4.88 -15.02 -6.28
N VAL A 52 -5.51 -15.54 -7.32
CA VAL A 52 -6.17 -16.85 -7.27
C VAL A 52 -5.13 -17.96 -7.06
N LEU A 53 -3.99 -17.89 -7.74
CA LEU A 53 -2.92 -18.88 -7.58
C LEU A 53 -2.40 -18.93 -6.14
N ILE A 54 -2.07 -17.78 -5.54
CA ILE A 54 -1.61 -17.76 -4.15
C ILE A 54 -2.71 -18.15 -3.15
N ALA A 55 -3.98 -17.95 -3.47
CA ALA A 55 -5.08 -18.44 -2.65
C ALA A 55 -5.19 -19.98 -2.71
N LEU A 56 -4.95 -20.59 -3.88
CA LEU A 56 -4.88 -22.02 -4.05
C LEU A 56 -3.67 -22.62 -3.32
N GLN A 57 -2.52 -21.94 -3.32
CA GLN A 57 -1.31 -22.38 -2.60
C GLN A 57 -1.51 -22.47 -1.08
N LEU A 58 -2.40 -21.65 -0.51
CA LEU A 58 -2.77 -21.74 0.90
C LEU A 58 -3.74 -22.90 1.19
N ALA A 59 -4.56 -23.26 0.22
CA ALA A 59 -5.49 -24.39 0.34
C ALA A 59 -4.78 -25.74 0.12
N ASP A 60 -3.76 -25.79 -0.75
CA ASP A 60 -2.97 -26.98 -1.04
C ASP A 60 -1.55 -26.58 -1.51
N PRO A 61 -0.49 -26.96 -0.78
CA PRO A 61 0.88 -26.58 -1.10
C PRO A 61 1.38 -27.10 -2.46
N ARG A 62 0.72 -28.11 -3.06
CA ARG A 62 1.05 -28.62 -4.40
C ARG A 62 0.94 -27.56 -5.50
N PHE A 63 0.11 -26.52 -5.31
CA PHE A 63 0.01 -25.39 -6.24
C PHE A 63 1.25 -24.48 -6.25
N ASN A 64 2.24 -24.71 -5.37
CA ASN A 64 3.56 -24.08 -5.51
C ASN A 64 4.40 -24.68 -6.64
N LEU A 65 3.96 -25.79 -7.24
CA LEU A 65 4.55 -26.46 -8.41
C LEU A 65 5.99 -26.97 -8.21
N GLY A 66 6.56 -26.86 -7.02
CA GLY A 66 7.94 -27.24 -6.72
C GLY A 66 9.01 -26.38 -7.41
N LEU A 67 8.64 -25.22 -7.96
CA LEU A 67 9.55 -24.30 -8.62
C LEU A 67 9.87 -23.14 -7.68
N GLU A 68 11.13 -22.75 -7.61
CA GLU A 68 11.62 -21.63 -6.78
C GLU A 68 10.83 -20.35 -7.02
N TRP A 69 10.63 -19.95 -8.27
CA TRP A 69 9.98 -18.71 -8.67
C TRP A 69 8.44 -18.70 -8.58
N THR A 70 7.81 -19.85 -8.30
CA THR A 70 6.36 -19.96 -8.07
C THR A 70 5.99 -20.14 -6.60
N SER A 71 6.95 -20.13 -5.69
CA SER A 71 6.66 -20.26 -4.26
C SER A 71 5.75 -19.12 -3.78
N PHE A 72 4.88 -19.41 -2.82
CA PHE A 72 3.99 -18.41 -2.21
C PHE A 72 4.76 -17.19 -1.70
N GLY A 73 5.93 -17.42 -1.08
CA GLY A 73 6.78 -16.35 -0.54
C GLY A 73 7.19 -15.34 -1.61
N ARG A 74 7.47 -15.78 -2.82
CA ARG A 74 7.88 -14.93 -3.95
C ARG A 74 6.70 -14.39 -4.75
N LEU A 75 5.59 -15.14 -4.86
CA LEU A 75 4.41 -14.67 -5.60
C LEU A 75 3.53 -13.70 -4.82
N ARG A 76 3.56 -13.72 -3.47
CA ARG A 76 2.78 -12.76 -2.68
C ARG A 76 3.18 -11.31 -2.94
N PRO A 77 4.46 -10.91 -2.89
CA PRO A 77 4.90 -9.56 -3.27
C PRO A 77 4.51 -9.21 -4.71
N LEU A 78 4.65 -10.15 -5.65
CA LEU A 78 4.22 -9.94 -7.03
C LEU A 78 2.73 -9.64 -7.12
N HIS A 79 1.86 -10.43 -6.44
CA HIS A 79 0.42 -10.18 -6.40
C HIS A 79 0.12 -8.79 -5.85
N THR A 80 0.71 -8.42 -4.72
CA THR A 80 0.47 -7.15 -4.06
C THR A 80 0.84 -5.98 -4.96
N ASN A 81 2.03 -6.01 -5.57
CA ASN A 81 2.47 -4.99 -6.52
C ASN A 81 1.59 -4.93 -7.77
N ALA A 82 1.19 -6.09 -8.30
CA ALA A 82 0.34 -6.15 -9.49
C ALA A 82 -1.06 -5.55 -9.26
N VAL A 83 -1.71 -5.81 -8.12
CA VAL A 83 -3.05 -5.27 -7.87
C VAL A 83 -3.02 -3.81 -7.41
N ILE A 84 -2.02 -3.39 -6.65
CA ILE A 84 -1.93 -2.00 -6.15
C ILE A 84 -1.37 -1.08 -7.24
N PHE A 85 -0.19 -1.38 -7.78
CA PHE A 85 0.52 -0.45 -8.65
C PHE A 85 0.24 -0.68 -10.13
N ALA A 86 0.02 -1.92 -10.57
CA ALA A 86 -0.29 -2.17 -11.96
C ALA A 86 -1.79 -2.01 -12.26
N PHE A 87 -2.69 -2.70 -11.55
CA PHE A 87 -4.14 -2.56 -11.78
C PHE A 87 -4.67 -1.23 -11.29
N ALA A 88 -4.63 -0.97 -9.98
CA ALA A 88 -5.18 0.25 -9.42
C ALA A 88 -4.39 1.49 -9.84
N GLY A 89 -3.08 1.40 -10.02
CA GLY A 89 -2.26 2.50 -10.53
C GLY A 89 -2.67 2.96 -11.92
N ASN A 90 -2.81 2.05 -12.88
CA ASN A 90 -3.30 2.40 -14.22
C ASN A 90 -4.73 2.95 -14.17
N ALA A 91 -5.60 2.45 -13.28
CA ALA A 91 -6.95 2.99 -13.08
C ALA A 91 -6.91 4.43 -12.54
N VAL A 92 -6.06 4.72 -11.58
CA VAL A 92 -5.84 6.09 -11.04
C VAL A 92 -5.36 7.03 -12.15
N PHE A 93 -4.39 6.60 -12.94
CA PHE A 93 -3.88 7.44 -14.04
C PHE A 93 -4.95 7.64 -15.12
N LEU A 94 -5.69 6.60 -15.51
CA LEU A 94 -6.85 6.74 -16.38
C LEU A 94 -7.80 7.83 -15.88
N ALA A 95 -8.16 7.75 -14.60
CA ALA A 95 -9.09 8.69 -13.99
C ALA A 95 -8.54 10.10 -13.96
N ILE A 96 -7.30 10.29 -13.54
CA ILE A 96 -6.66 11.60 -13.45
C ILE A 96 -6.54 12.22 -14.84
N TYR A 97 -6.01 11.49 -15.82
CA TYR A 97 -5.88 12.00 -17.19
C TYR A 97 -7.23 12.33 -17.83
N TYR A 98 -8.25 11.49 -17.62
CA TYR A 98 -9.57 11.71 -18.19
C TYR A 98 -10.30 12.88 -17.52
N SER A 99 -10.36 12.90 -16.19
CA SER A 99 -11.17 13.87 -15.44
C SER A 99 -10.50 15.24 -15.36
N SER A 100 -9.16 15.30 -15.17
CA SER A 100 -8.44 16.57 -15.04
C SER A 100 -8.55 17.43 -16.29
N GLN A 101 -8.37 16.85 -17.49
CA GLN A 101 -8.53 17.60 -18.73
C GLN A 101 -9.92 18.26 -18.82
N ARG A 102 -10.97 17.52 -18.41
CA ARG A 102 -12.36 17.99 -18.49
C ARG A 102 -12.72 18.99 -17.41
N LEU A 103 -12.22 18.75 -16.18
CA LEU A 103 -12.45 19.66 -15.05
C LEU A 103 -11.68 20.98 -15.21
N LEU A 104 -10.49 20.93 -15.78
CA LEU A 104 -9.61 22.08 -15.96
C LEU A 104 -9.81 22.78 -17.33
N LYS A 105 -10.65 22.20 -18.21
CA LYS A 105 -10.84 22.67 -19.61
C LYS A 105 -9.50 22.88 -20.32
N ALA A 106 -8.61 21.91 -20.19
CA ALA A 106 -7.26 21.95 -20.75
C ALA A 106 -6.84 20.57 -21.27
N ARG A 107 -6.04 20.57 -22.34
CA ARG A 107 -5.28 19.37 -22.71
C ARG A 107 -4.21 19.12 -21.65
N MET A 108 -3.74 17.88 -21.50
CA MET A 108 -2.57 17.62 -20.68
C MET A 108 -1.40 18.52 -21.11
N PHE A 109 -0.62 19.00 -20.14
CA PHE A 109 0.45 19.97 -20.36
C PHE A 109 1.42 19.54 -21.47
N SER A 110 1.74 18.24 -21.53
CA SER A 110 2.64 17.70 -22.56
C SER A 110 2.24 16.28 -22.95
N ASP A 111 2.01 16.07 -24.25
CA ASP A 111 1.77 14.74 -24.83
C ASP A 111 3.03 13.85 -24.74
N VAL A 112 4.23 14.44 -24.74
CA VAL A 112 5.49 13.70 -24.58
C VAL A 112 5.60 13.17 -23.16
N LEU A 113 5.39 14.03 -22.14
CA LEU A 113 5.40 13.61 -20.74
C LEU A 113 4.31 12.56 -20.46
N SER A 114 3.14 12.69 -21.08
CA SER A 114 2.07 11.68 -20.98
C SER A 114 2.53 10.30 -21.47
N ARG A 115 3.25 10.25 -22.59
CA ARG A 115 3.79 8.99 -23.15
C ARG A 115 4.95 8.45 -22.33
N VAL A 116 5.88 9.30 -21.89
CA VAL A 116 7.00 8.90 -21.00
C VAL A 116 6.44 8.31 -19.70
N HIS A 117 5.44 8.96 -19.10
CA HIS A 117 4.77 8.43 -17.93
C HIS A 117 4.14 7.05 -18.20
N PHE A 118 3.34 6.92 -19.26
CA PHE A 118 2.68 5.65 -19.56
C PHE A 118 3.67 4.52 -19.80
N PHE A 119 4.60 4.68 -20.73
CA PHE A 119 5.54 3.61 -21.08
C PHE A 119 6.54 3.34 -19.97
N GLY A 120 6.99 4.37 -19.25
CA GLY A 120 7.85 4.23 -18.09
C GLY A 120 7.17 3.44 -16.97
N TRP A 121 5.90 3.71 -16.70
CA TRP A 121 5.12 2.95 -15.71
C TRP A 121 4.95 1.49 -16.14
N GLN A 122 4.65 1.21 -17.42
CA GLN A 122 4.56 -0.17 -17.90
C GLN A 122 5.92 -0.90 -17.83
N ALA A 123 7.03 -0.21 -18.09
CA ALA A 123 8.38 -0.77 -17.96
C ALA A 123 8.70 -1.13 -16.49
N ILE A 124 8.32 -0.28 -15.53
CA ILE A 124 8.46 -0.55 -14.09
C ILE A 124 7.66 -1.79 -13.70
N ILE A 125 6.40 -1.91 -14.14
CA ILE A 125 5.57 -3.09 -13.86
C ILE A 125 6.22 -4.35 -14.43
N ALA A 126 6.73 -4.29 -15.66
CA ALA A 126 7.41 -5.42 -16.26
C ALA A 126 8.70 -5.81 -15.52
N ALA A 127 9.48 -4.81 -15.07
CA ALA A 127 10.66 -5.04 -14.23
C ALA A 127 10.30 -5.72 -12.90
N ALA A 128 9.25 -5.23 -12.22
CA ALA A 128 8.74 -5.85 -10.99
C ALA A 128 8.26 -7.31 -11.23
N ALA A 129 7.55 -7.55 -12.33
CA ALA A 129 7.07 -8.87 -12.70
C ALA A 129 8.21 -9.87 -13.00
N LEU A 130 9.37 -9.37 -13.42
CA LEU A 130 10.57 -10.19 -13.64
C LEU A 130 11.40 -10.37 -12.38
N THR A 131 11.61 -9.33 -11.57
CA THR A 131 12.54 -9.35 -10.45
C THR A 131 11.98 -10.05 -9.21
N LEU A 132 10.72 -9.80 -8.85
CA LEU A 132 10.12 -10.34 -7.62
C LEU A 132 10.05 -11.87 -7.60
N PRO A 133 9.60 -12.60 -8.66
CA PRO A 133 9.63 -14.06 -8.66
C PRO A 133 11.03 -14.66 -8.56
N PHE A 134 12.06 -13.92 -9.00
CA PHE A 134 13.45 -14.37 -8.88
C PHE A 134 14.12 -13.96 -7.56
N GLY A 135 13.35 -13.41 -6.62
CA GLY A 135 13.82 -13.11 -5.26
C GLY A 135 14.63 -11.82 -5.14
N ALA A 136 14.66 -10.96 -6.18
CA ALA A 136 15.25 -9.64 -6.08
C ALA A 136 14.24 -8.68 -5.44
N THR A 137 14.36 -8.52 -4.13
CA THR A 137 13.42 -7.76 -3.29
C THR A 137 14.12 -7.17 -2.07
N GLN A 138 13.71 -5.97 -1.67
CA GLN A 138 14.14 -5.37 -0.40
C GLN A 138 13.46 -6.01 0.83
N GLY A 139 12.43 -6.84 0.64
CA GLY A 139 11.68 -7.47 1.72
C GLY A 139 10.76 -6.55 2.51
N LYS A 140 10.57 -5.29 2.09
CA LYS A 140 9.65 -4.32 2.70
C LYS A 140 8.28 -4.42 2.05
N GLU A 141 7.24 -4.59 2.85
CA GLU A 141 5.87 -4.71 2.36
C GLU A 141 5.39 -3.42 1.65
N TYR A 142 4.88 -3.54 0.42
CA TYR A 142 4.53 -2.45 -0.52
C TYR A 142 5.71 -1.61 -1.04
N ALA A 143 6.95 -1.98 -0.71
CA ALA A 143 8.19 -1.34 -1.12
C ALA A 143 9.26 -2.40 -1.39
N GLU A 144 8.86 -3.46 -2.09
CA GLU A 144 9.69 -4.63 -2.33
C GLU A 144 10.72 -4.42 -3.44
N LEU A 145 10.54 -3.38 -4.27
CA LEU A 145 11.38 -3.16 -5.44
C LEU A 145 12.82 -2.77 -5.05
N GLU A 146 13.79 -3.22 -5.83
CA GLU A 146 15.20 -2.87 -5.62
C GLU A 146 15.54 -1.49 -6.20
N TRP A 147 16.57 -0.88 -5.66
CA TRP A 147 16.97 0.51 -5.86
C TRP A 147 17.00 1.03 -7.32
N PRO A 148 17.38 0.26 -8.37
CA PRO A 148 17.33 0.77 -9.73
C PRO A 148 15.89 0.99 -10.23
N ILE A 149 14.97 0.12 -9.78
CA ILE A 149 13.55 0.22 -10.11
C ILE A 149 12.92 1.35 -9.32
N ASP A 150 13.31 1.53 -8.03
CA ASP A 150 12.87 2.64 -7.21
C ASP A 150 13.23 4.00 -7.81
N LEU A 151 14.45 4.13 -8.34
CA LEU A 151 14.86 5.35 -9.07
C LEU A 151 14.00 5.59 -10.32
N ALA A 152 13.64 4.51 -11.04
CA ALA A 152 12.74 4.62 -12.19
C ALA A 152 11.32 5.03 -11.74
N VAL A 153 10.82 4.53 -10.60
CA VAL A 153 9.54 4.95 -10.01
C VAL A 153 9.56 6.44 -9.70
N VAL A 154 10.60 6.92 -9.00
CA VAL A 154 10.76 8.34 -8.67
C VAL A 154 10.79 9.20 -9.93
N PHE A 155 11.58 8.81 -10.93
CA PHE A 155 11.66 9.54 -12.21
C PHE A 155 10.30 9.63 -12.90
N VAL A 156 9.61 8.50 -13.05
CA VAL A 156 8.30 8.45 -13.74
C VAL A 156 7.23 9.21 -12.95
N TRP A 157 7.30 9.17 -11.60
CA TRP A 157 6.41 9.96 -10.74
C TRP A 157 6.62 11.46 -10.89
N VAL A 158 7.87 11.91 -10.97
CA VAL A 158 8.20 13.32 -11.24
C VAL A 158 7.68 13.75 -12.62
N VAL A 159 7.85 12.92 -13.65
CA VAL A 159 7.29 13.17 -14.99
C VAL A 159 5.77 13.33 -14.92
N PHE A 160 5.09 12.45 -14.19
CA PHE A 160 3.64 12.54 -13.96
C PHE A 160 3.27 13.82 -13.21
N ALA A 161 3.96 14.13 -12.11
CA ALA A 161 3.71 15.33 -11.29
C ALA A 161 3.86 16.61 -12.13
N VAL A 162 4.93 16.75 -12.90
CA VAL A 162 5.15 17.90 -13.79
C VAL A 162 4.04 18.03 -14.82
N ASN A 163 3.63 16.92 -15.45
CA ASN A 163 2.56 16.94 -16.43
C ASN A 163 1.19 17.30 -15.80
N PHE A 164 0.86 16.76 -14.65
CA PHE A 164 -0.38 17.05 -13.95
C PHE A 164 -0.44 18.50 -13.41
N LEU A 165 0.61 18.94 -12.71
CA LEU A 165 0.68 20.30 -12.18
C LEU A 165 0.77 21.34 -13.29
N GLY A 166 1.49 21.04 -14.37
CA GLY A 166 1.51 21.86 -15.59
C GLY A 166 0.11 21.99 -16.21
N THR A 167 -0.68 20.93 -16.22
CA THR A 167 -2.08 20.98 -16.68
C THR A 167 -2.94 21.89 -15.78
N ILE A 168 -2.72 21.85 -14.46
CA ILE A 168 -3.37 22.77 -13.53
C ILE A 168 -2.94 24.22 -13.83
N ALA A 169 -1.68 24.48 -14.14
CA ALA A 169 -1.19 25.80 -14.47
C ALA A 169 -1.80 26.36 -15.75
N THR A 170 -2.05 25.51 -16.75
CA THR A 170 -2.64 25.90 -18.06
C THR A 170 -4.16 25.79 -18.11
N ARG A 171 -4.82 25.62 -16.96
CA ARG A 171 -6.29 25.46 -16.86
C ARG A 171 -7.04 26.70 -17.35
N ARG A 172 -8.27 26.47 -17.82
CA ARG A 172 -9.25 27.50 -18.21
C ARG A 172 -10.44 27.56 -17.25
N GLU A 173 -10.45 26.70 -16.22
CA GLU A 173 -11.40 26.76 -15.11
C GLU A 173 -10.72 27.34 -13.86
N ARG A 174 -11.29 28.38 -13.26
CA ARG A 174 -10.62 29.07 -12.13
C ARG A 174 -10.54 28.21 -10.90
N HIS A 175 -11.69 27.67 -10.48
CA HIS A 175 -11.78 26.96 -9.22
C HIS A 175 -11.50 25.47 -9.39
N LEU A 176 -10.58 24.97 -8.59
CA LEU A 176 -10.28 23.55 -8.56
C LEU A 176 -11.47 22.80 -7.96
N TYR A 177 -11.97 21.79 -8.70
CA TYR A 177 -13.03 20.91 -8.21
C TYR A 177 -12.47 19.86 -7.23
N VAL A 178 -13.33 19.35 -6.34
CA VAL A 178 -12.97 18.40 -5.27
C VAL A 178 -12.09 17.24 -5.74
N ALA A 179 -12.36 16.64 -6.90
CA ALA A 179 -11.53 15.58 -7.45
C ALA A 179 -10.07 16.00 -7.63
N ILE A 180 -9.82 17.24 -8.09
CA ILE A 180 -8.47 17.77 -8.28
C ILE A 180 -7.75 17.93 -6.95
N TRP A 181 -8.45 18.30 -5.87
CA TRP A 181 -7.84 18.41 -4.54
C TRP A 181 -7.24 17.05 -4.10
N PHE A 182 -8.03 15.98 -4.23
CA PHE A 182 -7.58 14.64 -3.90
C PHE A 182 -6.41 14.18 -4.78
N TYR A 183 -6.40 14.53 -6.07
CA TYR A 183 -5.28 14.21 -6.95
C TYR A 183 -4.00 14.97 -6.59
N ILE A 184 -4.10 16.25 -6.20
CA ILE A 184 -2.96 17.00 -5.68
C ILE A 184 -2.40 16.33 -4.42
N ALA A 185 -3.26 15.96 -3.47
CA ALA A 185 -2.84 15.26 -2.26
C ALA A 185 -2.13 13.94 -2.57
N THR A 186 -2.65 13.15 -3.53
CA THR A 186 -2.02 11.92 -4.01
C THR A 186 -0.62 12.17 -4.55
N VAL A 187 -0.49 13.14 -5.48
CA VAL A 187 0.80 13.42 -6.14
C VAL A 187 1.86 13.84 -5.12
N VAL A 188 1.51 14.72 -4.19
CA VAL A 188 2.44 15.23 -3.17
C VAL A 188 2.78 14.16 -2.14
N ALA A 189 1.75 13.49 -1.58
CA ALA A 189 1.97 12.53 -0.51
C ALA A 189 2.81 11.33 -0.97
N ILE A 190 2.48 10.73 -2.11
CA ILE A 190 3.20 9.57 -2.62
C ILE A 190 4.67 9.90 -2.93
N ALA A 191 4.96 11.08 -3.47
CA ALA A 191 6.35 11.51 -3.68
C ALA A 191 7.15 11.52 -2.36
N VAL A 192 6.59 12.15 -1.33
CA VAL A 192 7.25 12.24 -0.01
C VAL A 192 7.40 10.85 0.62
N LEU A 193 6.31 10.09 0.68
CA LEU A 193 6.27 8.77 1.30
C LEU A 193 7.27 7.80 0.65
N TYR A 194 7.25 7.71 -0.69
CA TYR A 194 8.07 6.76 -1.43
C TYR A 194 9.56 7.07 -1.31
N ILE A 195 9.95 8.33 -1.51
CA ILE A 195 11.36 8.73 -1.45
C ILE A 195 11.94 8.45 -0.07
N PHE A 196 11.28 8.87 1.01
CA PHE A 196 11.84 8.72 2.35
C PHE A 196 11.85 7.28 2.85
N ASN A 197 10.86 6.45 2.46
CA ASN A 197 10.85 5.04 2.86
C ASN A 197 11.91 4.20 2.13
N ASN A 198 12.22 4.54 0.86
CA ASN A 198 13.11 3.76 0.00
C ASN A 198 14.54 4.31 -0.04
N LEU A 199 14.97 4.98 1.03
CA LEU A 199 16.37 5.36 1.19
C LEU A 199 17.21 4.14 1.59
N VAL A 200 18.09 3.72 0.68
CA VAL A 200 18.89 2.50 0.81
C VAL A 200 20.33 2.71 0.40
N ILE A 201 21.22 1.85 0.88
CA ILE A 201 22.61 1.74 0.43
C ILE A 201 22.74 0.51 -0.49
N PRO A 202 23.07 0.69 -1.77
CA PRO A 202 23.32 -0.42 -2.68
C PRO A 202 24.56 -1.24 -2.27
N SER A 203 24.42 -2.56 -2.34
CA SER A 203 25.55 -3.51 -2.24
C SER A 203 25.83 -4.25 -3.55
N GLY A 204 24.87 -4.20 -4.48
CA GLY A 204 24.93 -4.77 -5.82
C GLY A 204 23.84 -4.19 -6.72
N TRP A 205 23.77 -4.69 -7.96
CA TRP A 205 22.81 -4.16 -8.97
C TRP A 205 21.35 -4.31 -8.55
N LEU A 206 20.97 -5.44 -7.97
CA LEU A 206 19.61 -5.74 -7.49
C LEU A 206 19.65 -6.16 -6.02
N ARG A 207 20.43 -5.45 -5.22
CA ARG A 207 20.51 -5.63 -3.77
C ARG A 207 20.89 -4.35 -3.07
N SER A 208 20.13 -4.02 -2.03
CA SER A 208 20.35 -2.83 -1.22
C SER A 208 19.84 -3.05 0.21
N TYR A 209 20.27 -2.18 1.12
CA TYR A 209 19.88 -2.24 2.53
C TYR A 209 19.32 -0.90 2.99
N SER A 210 18.23 -0.93 3.76
CA SER A 210 17.61 0.26 4.33
C SER A 210 18.63 1.04 5.16
N ILE A 211 18.61 2.38 5.06
CA ILE A 211 19.39 3.24 5.97
C ILE A 211 18.85 3.22 7.40
N TYR A 212 17.62 2.80 7.57
CA TYR A 212 16.97 2.66 8.87
C TYR A 212 17.16 1.26 9.43
N ALA A 213 17.19 1.11 10.76
CA ALA A 213 17.36 -0.17 11.42
C ALA A 213 16.17 -0.51 12.34
N GLY A 214 15.82 -1.78 12.40
CA GLY A 214 14.92 -2.36 13.38
C GLY A 214 13.64 -1.55 13.61
N THR A 215 13.46 -1.03 14.83
CA THR A 215 12.28 -0.25 15.22
C THR A 215 12.08 1.00 14.38
N GLN A 216 13.16 1.70 14.02
CA GLN A 216 13.07 2.89 13.16
C GLN A 216 12.65 2.51 11.74
N ASP A 217 13.19 1.43 11.20
CA ASP A 217 12.81 0.93 9.88
C ASP A 217 11.34 0.46 9.85
N ALA A 218 10.90 -0.25 10.89
CA ALA A 218 9.51 -0.67 11.02
C ALA A 218 8.55 0.52 11.05
N PHE A 219 8.92 1.58 11.75
CA PHE A 219 8.12 2.80 11.84
C PHE A 219 8.05 3.55 10.50
N MET A 220 9.19 3.73 9.83
CA MET A 220 9.26 4.34 8.49
C MET A 220 8.49 3.54 7.47
N GLN A 221 8.62 2.22 7.50
CA GLN A 221 7.91 1.33 6.58
C GLN A 221 6.40 1.41 6.79
N TRP A 222 5.89 1.46 8.02
CA TRP A 222 4.44 1.54 8.24
C TRP A 222 3.88 2.95 8.17
N TRP A 223 4.68 3.99 8.42
CA TRP A 223 4.34 5.34 7.98
C TRP A 223 4.14 5.38 6.45
N TYR A 224 5.03 4.75 5.68
CA TYR A 224 4.85 4.59 4.24
C TYR A 224 3.70 3.63 3.90
N GLY A 225 3.70 2.41 4.42
CA GLY A 225 2.79 1.33 4.01
C GLY A 225 1.32 1.67 4.24
N HIS A 226 0.97 2.21 5.42
CA HIS A 226 -0.39 2.70 5.70
C HIS A 226 -0.75 3.88 4.79
N ASN A 227 0.16 4.85 4.64
CA ASN A 227 -0.10 6.03 3.85
C ASN A 227 -0.04 5.78 2.33
N ALA A 228 0.69 4.79 1.86
CA ALA A 228 0.62 4.35 0.47
C ALA A 228 -0.80 3.86 0.11
N VAL A 229 -1.42 3.02 0.94
CA VAL A 229 -2.82 2.62 0.71
C VAL A 229 -3.79 3.79 0.91
N ALA A 230 -3.51 4.73 1.82
CA ALA A 230 -4.32 5.93 2.02
C ALA A 230 -4.25 6.89 0.82
N PHE A 231 -3.04 7.23 0.36
CA PHE A 231 -2.85 8.25 -0.68
C PHE A 231 -2.74 7.69 -2.11
N PHE A 232 -2.69 6.38 -2.29
CA PHE A 232 -2.73 5.74 -3.61
C PHE A 232 -4.01 4.94 -3.86
N LEU A 233 -4.62 4.32 -2.83
CA LEU A 233 -5.86 3.54 -2.97
C LEU A 233 -7.11 4.22 -2.40
N THR A 234 -6.97 5.27 -1.59
CA THR A 234 -8.13 5.97 -1.03
C THR A 234 -8.28 7.37 -1.63
N THR A 235 -7.32 8.27 -1.48
CA THR A 235 -7.49 9.66 -1.94
C THR A 235 -7.77 9.80 -3.44
N PRO A 236 -7.06 9.14 -4.37
CA PRO A 236 -7.39 9.29 -5.78
C PRO A 236 -8.73 8.63 -6.13
N PHE A 237 -9.08 7.52 -5.48
CA PHE A 237 -10.38 6.87 -5.68
C PHE A 237 -11.55 7.70 -5.13
N LEU A 238 -11.33 8.49 -4.09
CA LEU A 238 -12.29 9.54 -3.70
C LEU A 238 -12.41 10.60 -4.79
N GLY A 239 -11.31 11.00 -5.41
CA GLY A 239 -11.35 11.85 -6.60
C GLY A 239 -12.17 11.24 -7.73
N LEU A 240 -12.03 9.92 -7.99
CA LEU A 240 -12.87 9.17 -8.93
C LEU A 240 -14.34 9.23 -8.54
N MET A 241 -14.66 8.94 -7.29
CA MET A 241 -16.03 9.01 -6.76
C MET A 241 -16.64 10.38 -6.99
N TYR A 242 -15.94 11.44 -6.61
CA TYR A 242 -16.42 12.82 -6.78
C TYR A 242 -16.59 13.24 -8.25
N TYR A 243 -15.92 12.60 -9.19
CA TYR A 243 -16.09 12.89 -10.61
C TYR A 243 -17.12 11.99 -11.29
N PHE A 244 -16.96 10.65 -11.19
CA PHE A 244 -17.72 9.70 -11.99
C PHE A 244 -19.12 9.47 -11.45
N LEU A 245 -19.30 9.39 -10.13
CA LEU A 245 -20.63 9.17 -9.54
C LEU A 245 -21.62 10.29 -9.86
N PRO A 246 -21.30 11.59 -9.67
CA PRO A 246 -22.20 12.68 -10.05
C PRO A 246 -22.53 12.69 -11.55
N LYS A 247 -21.55 12.34 -12.39
CA LYS A 247 -21.74 12.26 -13.85
C LYS A 247 -22.64 11.10 -14.25
N ALA A 248 -22.46 9.92 -13.66
CA ALA A 248 -23.28 8.75 -13.93
C ALA A 248 -24.71 8.93 -13.39
N ALA A 249 -24.85 9.52 -12.21
CA ALA A 249 -26.14 9.79 -11.59
C ALA A 249 -26.88 10.99 -12.20
N GLU A 250 -26.19 11.84 -12.97
CA GLU A 250 -26.70 13.15 -13.47
C GLU A 250 -27.19 14.04 -12.32
N ARG A 251 -26.42 14.05 -11.24
CA ARG A 251 -26.72 14.83 -10.03
C ARG A 251 -25.48 15.59 -9.57
N PRO A 252 -25.59 16.77 -9.00
CA PRO A 252 -24.49 17.43 -8.33
C PRO A 252 -24.11 16.67 -7.07
N VAL A 253 -22.85 16.81 -6.61
CA VAL A 253 -22.42 16.33 -5.29
C VAL A 253 -23.35 16.85 -4.21
N PHE A 254 -23.78 15.98 -3.30
CA PHE A 254 -24.79 16.32 -2.28
C PHE A 254 -24.38 17.52 -1.42
N SER A 255 -23.15 17.52 -0.91
CA SER A 255 -22.65 18.60 -0.05
C SER A 255 -21.22 18.98 -0.39
N TYR A 256 -21.07 20.17 -0.98
CA TYR A 256 -19.76 20.77 -1.19
C TYR A 256 -19.02 21.07 0.12
N ARG A 257 -19.73 21.54 1.15
CA ARG A 257 -19.15 21.84 2.47
C ARG A 257 -18.61 20.58 3.13
N LEU A 258 -19.36 19.48 3.05
CA LEU A 258 -18.91 18.19 3.57
C LEU A 258 -17.66 17.69 2.81
N SER A 259 -17.54 17.99 1.51
CA SER A 259 -16.34 17.67 0.73
C SER A 259 -15.10 18.41 1.24
N ILE A 260 -15.23 19.66 1.66
CA ILE A 260 -14.12 20.45 2.24
C ILE A 260 -13.66 19.83 3.56
N VAL A 261 -14.62 19.57 4.47
CA VAL A 261 -14.31 18.94 5.76
C VAL A 261 -13.65 17.58 5.54
N HIS A 262 -14.26 16.75 4.69
CA HIS A 262 -13.73 15.43 4.35
C HIS A 262 -12.28 15.53 3.85
N PHE A 263 -12.01 16.40 2.88
CA PHE A 263 -10.68 16.53 2.27
C PHE A 263 -9.59 16.89 3.29
N TRP A 264 -9.74 18.02 3.98
CA TRP A 264 -8.69 18.52 4.87
C TRP A 264 -8.47 17.62 6.09
N THR A 265 -9.56 17.09 6.65
CA THR A 265 -9.43 16.20 7.82
C THR A 265 -8.81 14.87 7.44
N ILE A 266 -9.21 14.25 6.32
CA ILE A 266 -8.66 12.95 5.93
C ILE A 266 -7.17 13.07 5.54
N VAL A 267 -6.78 14.12 4.80
CA VAL A 267 -5.39 14.33 4.38
C VAL A 267 -4.45 14.53 5.57
N PHE A 268 -4.92 15.22 6.62
CA PHE A 268 -4.12 15.40 7.84
C PHE A 268 -4.09 14.15 8.72
N LEU A 269 -5.26 13.55 8.98
CA LEU A 269 -5.38 12.45 9.95
C LEU A 269 -4.79 11.13 9.46
N TYR A 270 -4.85 10.84 8.15
CA TYR A 270 -4.31 9.58 7.60
C TYR A 270 -2.83 9.42 7.90
N VAL A 271 -2.05 10.50 7.79
CA VAL A 271 -0.60 10.43 7.95
C VAL A 271 -0.21 9.79 9.28
N TRP A 272 -0.94 10.10 10.35
CA TRP A 272 -0.65 9.66 11.73
C TRP A 272 -1.05 8.21 12.03
N ALA A 273 -1.79 7.56 11.16
CA ALA A 273 -2.41 6.27 11.50
C ALA A 273 -1.47 5.07 11.35
N GLY A 274 -0.35 5.22 10.65
CA GLY A 274 0.61 4.14 10.35
C GLY A 274 1.01 3.25 11.53
N PRO A 275 1.37 3.80 12.69
CA PRO A 275 1.82 3.01 13.84
C PRO A 275 0.78 2.04 14.42
N HIS A 276 -0.48 2.11 14.03
CA HIS A 276 -1.47 1.12 14.46
C HIS A 276 -1.18 -0.30 13.93
N HIS A 277 -0.42 -0.42 12.85
CA HIS A 277 0.06 -1.71 12.34
C HIS A 277 1.12 -2.35 13.25
N LEU A 278 1.65 -1.61 14.22
CA LEU A 278 2.74 -2.03 15.09
C LEU A 278 2.33 -2.12 16.57
N HIS A 279 1.04 -2.32 16.86
CA HIS A 279 0.58 -2.55 18.23
C HIS A 279 1.20 -3.82 18.82
N TYR A 280 1.61 -3.72 20.09
CA TYR A 280 2.28 -4.80 20.81
C TYR A 280 3.58 -5.30 20.21
N THR A 281 4.16 -4.57 19.29
CA THR A 281 5.50 -4.85 18.77
C THR A 281 6.57 -4.13 19.61
N ALA A 282 7.81 -4.20 19.19
CA ALA A 282 8.90 -3.46 19.81
C ALA A 282 8.84 -1.94 19.56
N LEU A 283 7.82 -1.42 18.86
CA LEU A 283 7.59 0.01 18.71
C LEU A 283 7.20 0.64 20.05
N PRO A 284 7.73 1.83 20.41
CA PRO A 284 7.37 2.53 21.64
C PRO A 284 5.85 2.76 21.77
N ALA A 285 5.32 2.57 22.98
CA ALA A 285 3.88 2.62 23.26
C ALA A 285 3.24 3.96 22.91
N TRP A 286 3.98 5.08 23.01
CA TRP A 286 3.46 6.40 22.65
C TRP A 286 3.13 6.49 21.17
N ALA A 287 4.00 5.99 20.28
CA ALA A 287 3.80 6.03 18.83
C ALA A 287 2.59 5.16 18.42
N SER A 288 2.50 3.93 18.93
CA SER A 288 1.36 3.07 18.64
C SER A 288 0.04 3.61 19.21
N THR A 289 0.06 4.33 20.34
CA THR A 289 -1.13 4.98 20.92
C THR A 289 -1.59 6.17 20.07
N LEU A 290 -0.66 6.97 19.55
CA LEU A 290 -1.00 8.02 18.58
C LEU A 290 -1.63 7.43 17.33
N GLY A 291 -1.05 6.36 16.77
CA GLY A 291 -1.62 5.64 15.63
C GLY A 291 -3.06 5.19 15.89
N MET A 292 -3.37 4.65 17.06
CA MET A 292 -4.74 4.29 17.46
C MET A 292 -5.65 5.51 17.51
N LEU A 293 -5.24 6.58 18.20
CA LEU A 293 -6.06 7.77 18.38
C LEU A 293 -6.44 8.40 17.03
N PHE A 294 -5.45 8.63 16.17
CA PHE A 294 -5.70 9.22 14.87
C PHE A 294 -6.51 8.30 13.94
N SER A 295 -6.34 6.98 14.05
CA SER A 295 -7.17 6.01 13.33
C SER A 295 -8.64 6.10 13.75
N LEU A 296 -8.93 6.24 15.04
CA LEU A 296 -10.31 6.45 15.52
C LEU A 296 -10.88 7.77 15.02
N MET A 297 -10.08 8.84 14.97
CA MET A 297 -10.50 10.13 14.43
C MET A 297 -10.81 10.06 12.92
N LEU A 298 -10.18 9.18 12.16
CA LEU A 298 -10.46 8.96 10.73
C LEU A 298 -11.87 8.46 10.45
N TRP A 299 -12.53 7.89 11.41
CA TRP A 299 -13.89 7.37 11.21
C TRP A 299 -14.86 8.44 10.74
N MET A 300 -14.84 9.60 11.40
CA MET A 300 -15.73 10.72 11.09
C MET A 300 -15.58 11.23 9.64
N PRO A 301 -14.39 11.64 9.15
CA PRO A 301 -14.26 12.14 7.79
C PRO A 301 -14.53 11.06 6.73
N SER A 302 -14.11 9.82 6.96
CA SER A 302 -14.31 8.73 6.01
C SER A 302 -15.80 8.44 5.80
N TRP A 303 -16.57 8.36 6.88
CA TRP A 303 -18.02 8.20 6.78
C TRP A 303 -18.70 9.44 6.25
N GLY A 304 -18.18 10.63 6.53
CA GLY A 304 -18.61 11.86 5.87
C GLY A 304 -18.50 11.77 4.35
N GLY A 305 -17.40 11.21 3.83
CA GLY A 305 -17.20 10.93 2.41
C GLY A 305 -18.18 9.90 1.85
N MET A 306 -18.37 8.77 2.55
CA MET A 306 -19.35 7.74 2.18
C MET A 306 -20.77 8.32 2.11
N ILE A 307 -21.20 9.04 3.14
CA ILE A 307 -22.53 9.64 3.22
C ILE A 307 -22.70 10.66 2.08
N ASN A 308 -21.71 11.50 1.81
CA ASN A 308 -21.74 12.46 0.72
C ASN A 308 -21.90 11.78 -0.65
N GLY A 309 -21.19 10.66 -0.86
CA GLY A 309 -21.31 9.84 -2.07
C GLY A 309 -22.70 9.24 -2.21
N LEU A 310 -23.20 8.52 -1.20
CA LEU A 310 -24.53 7.87 -1.26
C LEU A 310 -25.67 8.88 -1.38
N LEU A 311 -25.61 10.02 -0.67
CA LEU A 311 -26.64 11.07 -0.76
C LEU A 311 -26.57 11.83 -2.10
N THR A 312 -25.48 11.77 -2.85
CA THR A 312 -25.43 12.26 -4.24
C THR A 312 -26.44 11.53 -5.13
N LEU A 313 -26.83 10.30 -4.76
CA LEU A 313 -27.89 9.54 -5.45
C LEU A 313 -29.32 9.93 -5.03
N ARG A 314 -29.49 10.90 -4.12
CA ARG A 314 -30.81 11.36 -3.69
C ARG A 314 -31.64 11.82 -4.90
N GLY A 315 -32.82 11.20 -5.10
CA GLY A 315 -33.70 11.41 -6.25
C GLY A 315 -33.25 10.70 -7.54
N ALA A 316 -32.23 9.81 -7.47
CA ALA A 316 -31.79 8.98 -8.59
C ALA A 316 -31.65 7.48 -8.20
N TRP A 317 -32.17 7.06 -7.04
CA TRP A 317 -32.08 5.67 -6.59
C TRP A 317 -32.80 4.67 -7.51
N ASN A 318 -33.87 5.11 -8.18
CA ASN A 318 -34.55 4.32 -9.19
C ASN A 318 -33.63 3.97 -10.37
N ARG A 319 -32.66 4.80 -10.71
CA ARG A 319 -31.66 4.52 -11.76
C ARG A 319 -30.68 3.43 -11.37
N VAL A 320 -30.38 3.28 -10.08
CA VAL A 320 -29.49 2.22 -9.58
C VAL A 320 -30.06 0.83 -9.91
N THR A 321 -31.39 0.67 -9.95
CA THR A 321 -32.00 -0.61 -10.29
C THR A 321 -31.81 -1.01 -11.75
N THR A 322 -31.65 -0.06 -12.65
CA THR A 322 -31.57 -0.28 -14.11
C THR A 322 -30.16 -0.07 -14.67
N ASP A 323 -29.36 0.84 -14.09
CA ASP A 323 -28.01 1.16 -14.55
C ASP A 323 -26.97 0.34 -13.79
N PRO A 324 -26.30 -0.62 -14.43
CA PRO A 324 -25.29 -1.45 -13.78
C PRO A 324 -24.06 -0.65 -13.35
N VAL A 325 -23.70 0.46 -14.02
CA VAL A 325 -22.56 1.31 -13.62
C VAL A 325 -22.82 1.93 -12.25
N LEU A 326 -24.03 2.42 -12.00
CA LEU A 326 -24.41 2.95 -10.69
C LEU A 326 -24.39 1.87 -9.61
N LYS A 327 -24.73 0.61 -9.95
CA LYS A 327 -24.61 -0.52 -9.00
C LYS A 327 -23.15 -0.73 -8.57
N PHE A 328 -22.20 -0.71 -9.50
CA PHE A 328 -20.77 -0.78 -9.17
C PHE A 328 -20.36 0.33 -8.22
N PHE A 329 -20.77 1.57 -8.46
CA PHE A 329 -20.43 2.70 -7.59
C PHE A 329 -21.07 2.60 -6.20
N VAL A 330 -22.31 2.16 -6.10
CA VAL A 330 -22.98 1.97 -4.80
C VAL A 330 -22.26 0.92 -3.97
N VAL A 331 -21.96 -0.23 -4.56
CA VAL A 331 -21.20 -1.30 -3.88
C VAL A 331 -19.82 -0.80 -3.47
N ALA A 332 -19.10 -0.11 -4.36
CA ALA A 332 -17.81 0.47 -4.03
C ALA A 332 -17.87 1.40 -2.82
N ILE A 333 -18.80 2.35 -2.79
CA ILE A 333 -18.94 3.32 -1.70
C ILE A 333 -19.35 2.62 -0.39
N THR A 334 -20.17 1.57 -0.47
CA THR A 334 -20.54 0.75 0.69
C THR A 334 -19.32 0.05 1.26
N PHE A 335 -18.49 -0.57 0.42
CA PHE A 335 -17.23 -1.18 0.86
C PHE A 335 -16.22 -0.15 1.38
N TYR A 336 -16.18 1.07 0.82
CA TYR A 336 -15.42 2.16 1.40
C TYR A 336 -15.85 2.44 2.84
N GLY A 337 -17.16 2.56 3.07
CA GLY A 337 -17.69 2.75 4.42
C GLY A 337 -17.38 1.59 5.37
N MET A 338 -17.48 0.35 4.89
CA MET A 338 -17.13 -0.85 5.68
C MET A 338 -15.65 -0.87 6.03
N SER A 339 -14.77 -0.71 5.06
CA SER A 339 -13.32 -0.76 5.27
C SER A 339 -12.83 0.37 6.18
N THR A 340 -13.41 1.58 6.04
CA THR A 340 -13.05 2.73 6.89
C THR A 340 -13.75 2.75 8.25
N PHE A 341 -14.71 1.86 8.49
CA PHE A 341 -15.18 1.48 9.83
C PHE A 341 -14.22 0.48 10.47
N GLU A 342 -13.86 -0.54 9.73
CA GLU A 342 -13.08 -1.67 10.21
C GLU A 342 -11.62 -1.29 10.51
N GLY A 343 -10.99 -0.43 9.70
CA GLY A 343 -9.62 0.06 9.96
C GLY A 343 -9.47 0.66 11.36
N PRO A 344 -10.27 1.67 11.74
CA PRO A 344 -10.33 2.17 13.11
C PRO A 344 -10.65 1.11 14.17
N LEU A 345 -11.55 0.17 13.89
CA LEU A 345 -11.86 -0.93 14.80
C LEU A 345 -10.62 -1.79 15.07
N LEU A 346 -9.90 -2.20 14.01
CA LEU A 346 -8.66 -2.98 14.11
C LEU A 346 -7.52 -2.21 14.78
N SER A 347 -7.58 -0.88 14.79
CA SER A 347 -6.61 -0.02 15.47
C SER A 347 -6.79 0.02 16.98
N ILE A 348 -7.96 -0.37 17.52
CA ILE A 348 -8.18 -0.47 18.97
C ILE A 348 -7.30 -1.57 19.52
N LYS A 349 -6.45 -1.26 20.51
CA LYS A 349 -5.45 -2.21 21.02
C LYS A 349 -6.03 -3.55 21.43
N SER A 350 -7.19 -3.59 22.11
CA SER A 350 -7.84 -4.85 22.51
C SER A 350 -8.31 -5.68 21.31
N VAL A 351 -8.83 -5.04 20.27
CA VAL A 351 -9.23 -5.71 19.03
C VAL A 351 -7.99 -6.15 18.25
N ASN A 352 -6.97 -5.29 18.18
CA ASN A 352 -5.71 -5.59 17.52
C ASN A 352 -4.97 -6.78 18.16
N ALA A 353 -5.04 -6.92 19.48
CA ALA A 353 -4.50 -8.08 20.18
C ALA A 353 -5.06 -9.40 19.64
N LEU A 354 -6.33 -9.41 19.19
CA LEU A 354 -6.99 -10.56 18.59
C LEU A 354 -6.70 -10.69 17.09
N SER A 355 -6.76 -9.57 16.35
CA SER A 355 -6.78 -9.57 14.89
C SER A 355 -5.40 -9.51 14.23
N HIS A 356 -4.39 -8.91 14.89
CA HIS A 356 -3.06 -8.75 14.32
C HIS A 356 -2.41 -10.11 14.05
N TYR A 357 -1.77 -10.24 12.90
CA TYR A 357 -1.18 -11.45 12.33
C TYR A 357 -2.19 -12.51 11.82
N THR A 358 -3.50 -12.33 12.04
CA THR A 358 -4.53 -13.26 11.55
C THR A 358 -5.01 -12.91 10.12
N ASP A 359 -5.78 -13.82 9.54
CA ASP A 359 -6.46 -13.59 8.27
C ASP A 359 -7.52 -12.47 8.32
N TRP A 360 -7.92 -12.00 9.49
CA TRP A 360 -8.82 -10.85 9.62
C TRP A 360 -8.26 -9.60 8.93
N THR A 361 -6.96 -9.34 9.10
CA THR A 361 -6.28 -8.23 8.39
C THR A 361 -6.38 -8.38 6.87
N ILE A 362 -6.32 -9.61 6.37
CA ILE A 362 -6.44 -9.90 4.93
C ILE A 362 -7.86 -9.69 4.43
N ALA A 363 -8.88 -10.06 5.22
CA ALA A 363 -10.28 -9.77 4.91
C ALA A 363 -10.50 -8.26 4.77
N HIS A 364 -9.99 -7.47 5.72
CA HIS A 364 -10.03 -6.01 5.70
C HIS A 364 -9.42 -5.43 4.41
N VAL A 365 -8.19 -5.85 4.08
CA VAL A 365 -7.50 -5.36 2.87
C VAL A 365 -8.26 -5.71 1.59
N HIS A 366 -8.84 -6.92 1.48
CA HIS A 366 -9.60 -7.31 0.29
C HIS A 366 -10.98 -6.65 0.22
N GLY A 367 -11.61 -6.34 1.37
CA GLY A 367 -12.79 -5.46 1.41
C GLY A 367 -12.50 -4.10 0.79
N GLY A 368 -11.33 -3.50 1.11
CA GLY A 368 -10.85 -2.28 0.50
C GLY A 368 -10.42 -2.44 -0.95
N ALA A 369 -9.54 -3.41 -1.24
CA ALA A 369 -8.93 -3.55 -2.56
C ALA A 369 -9.90 -4.06 -3.64
N LEU A 370 -10.70 -5.09 -3.36
CA LEU A 370 -11.67 -5.62 -4.31
C LEU A 370 -13.01 -4.88 -4.21
N GLY A 371 -13.48 -4.62 -2.99
CA GLY A 371 -14.78 -3.99 -2.76
C GLY A 371 -14.79 -2.50 -3.11
N TRP A 372 -13.90 -1.69 -2.54
CA TRP A 372 -13.83 -0.26 -2.83
C TRP A 372 -13.12 0.01 -4.16
N VAL A 373 -11.85 -0.35 -4.26
CA VAL A 373 -11.01 -0.01 -5.41
C VAL A 373 -11.45 -0.76 -6.66
N GLY A 374 -11.69 -2.06 -6.58
CA GLY A 374 -12.06 -2.89 -7.73
C GLY A 374 -13.41 -2.50 -8.33
N PHE A 375 -14.47 -2.40 -7.52
CA PHE A 375 -15.80 -1.99 -8.01
C PHE A 375 -15.80 -0.56 -8.54
N MET A 376 -15.10 0.38 -7.88
CA MET A 376 -14.96 1.75 -8.38
C MET A 376 -14.25 1.77 -9.73
N THR A 377 -13.19 0.98 -9.91
CA THR A 377 -12.46 0.83 -11.18
C THR A 377 -13.37 0.29 -12.28
N PHE A 378 -14.08 -0.81 -12.04
CA PHE A 378 -14.94 -1.41 -13.07
C PHE A 378 -16.12 -0.51 -13.42
N GLY A 379 -16.71 0.17 -12.44
CA GLY A 379 -17.76 1.18 -12.69
C GLY A 379 -17.25 2.32 -13.58
N MET A 380 -16.06 2.86 -13.25
CA MET A 380 -15.40 3.87 -14.09
C MET A 380 -15.09 3.34 -15.49
N VAL A 381 -14.54 2.15 -15.61
CA VAL A 381 -14.16 1.53 -16.90
C VAL A 381 -15.39 1.41 -17.81
N TYR A 382 -16.51 0.87 -17.31
CA TYR A 382 -17.74 0.76 -18.09
C TYR A 382 -18.34 2.12 -18.45
N TRP A 383 -18.16 3.14 -17.61
CA TRP A 383 -18.61 4.49 -17.90
C TRP A 383 -17.73 5.19 -18.95
N VAL A 384 -16.40 5.00 -18.91
CA VAL A 384 -15.44 5.70 -19.77
C VAL A 384 -15.28 5.02 -21.14
N ALA A 385 -15.28 3.68 -21.18
CA ALA A 385 -14.96 2.92 -22.39
C ALA A 385 -15.81 3.28 -23.61
N PRO A 386 -17.15 3.41 -23.51
CA PRO A 386 -17.97 3.83 -24.67
C PRO A 386 -17.58 5.21 -25.21
N ARG A 387 -17.19 6.11 -24.31
CA ARG A 387 -16.79 7.49 -24.67
C ARG A 387 -15.42 7.52 -25.33
N LEU A 388 -14.48 6.72 -24.84
CA LEU A 388 -13.12 6.63 -25.38
C LEU A 388 -13.07 5.83 -26.69
N PHE A 389 -13.87 4.78 -26.81
CA PHE A 389 -13.92 3.97 -28.04
C PHE A 389 -14.95 4.51 -29.05
N GLN A 390 -15.76 5.49 -28.67
CA GLN A 390 -16.84 6.04 -29.49
C GLN A 390 -17.76 4.94 -30.06
N ALA A 391 -18.06 3.96 -29.23
CA ALA A 391 -18.90 2.80 -29.53
C ALA A 391 -19.68 2.39 -28.28
N PRO A 392 -20.95 2.00 -28.39
CA PRO A 392 -21.71 1.50 -27.24
C PRO A 392 -21.09 0.20 -26.71
N ILE A 393 -21.30 -0.09 -25.43
CA ILE A 393 -20.89 -1.38 -24.85
C ILE A 393 -21.50 -2.52 -25.65
N ALA A 394 -20.63 -3.43 -26.15
CA ALA A 394 -21.02 -4.48 -27.09
C ALA A 394 -22.06 -5.47 -26.48
N LYS A 395 -21.89 -5.81 -25.19
CA LYS A 395 -22.79 -6.74 -24.48
C LYS A 395 -23.22 -6.16 -23.13
N PRO A 396 -24.30 -5.37 -23.05
CA PRO A 396 -24.79 -4.80 -21.80
C PRO A 396 -25.16 -5.86 -20.75
N SER A 397 -25.68 -7.02 -21.15
CA SER A 397 -25.99 -8.14 -20.25
C SER A 397 -24.76 -8.68 -19.53
N TRP A 398 -23.58 -8.63 -20.15
CA TRP A 398 -22.32 -9.07 -19.54
C TRP A 398 -21.85 -8.09 -18.45
N VAL A 399 -22.23 -6.83 -18.51
CA VAL A 399 -21.98 -5.86 -17.42
C VAL A 399 -22.77 -6.25 -16.18
N VAL A 400 -24.04 -6.63 -16.36
CA VAL A 400 -24.91 -7.12 -15.28
C VAL A 400 -24.37 -8.44 -14.71
N PHE A 401 -23.99 -9.37 -15.57
CA PHE A 401 -23.37 -10.64 -15.15
C PHE A 401 -22.10 -10.40 -14.33
N HIS A 402 -21.19 -9.56 -14.85
CA HIS A 402 -19.95 -9.19 -14.13
C HIS A 402 -20.27 -8.61 -12.75
N PHE A 403 -21.22 -7.68 -12.66
CA PHE A 403 -21.61 -7.10 -11.38
C PHE A 403 -22.01 -8.16 -10.35
N TRP A 404 -22.87 -9.10 -10.73
CA TRP A 404 -23.37 -10.11 -9.80
C TRP A 404 -22.31 -11.15 -9.44
N ILE A 405 -21.57 -11.67 -10.43
CA ILE A 405 -20.56 -12.69 -10.14
C ILE A 405 -19.41 -12.14 -9.30
N ALA A 406 -18.99 -10.88 -9.52
CA ALA A 406 -17.99 -10.22 -8.71
C ALA A 406 -18.51 -9.95 -7.30
N THR A 407 -19.79 -9.55 -7.14
CA THR A 407 -20.41 -9.33 -5.82
C THR A 407 -20.49 -10.63 -5.02
N ILE A 408 -20.94 -11.73 -5.64
CA ILE A 408 -20.96 -13.04 -4.99
C ILE A 408 -19.54 -13.50 -4.66
N GLY A 409 -18.60 -13.31 -5.60
CA GLY A 409 -17.20 -13.70 -5.43
C GLY A 409 -16.54 -13.01 -4.24
N ILE A 410 -16.70 -11.68 -4.11
CA ILE A 410 -16.10 -10.96 -2.98
C ILE A 410 -16.77 -11.33 -1.65
N LEU A 411 -18.08 -11.52 -1.61
CA LEU A 411 -18.77 -11.92 -0.37
C LEU A 411 -18.29 -13.29 0.11
N LEU A 412 -18.21 -14.28 -0.78
CA LEU A 412 -17.65 -15.60 -0.43
C LEU A 412 -16.20 -15.48 0.06
N TYR A 413 -15.41 -14.66 -0.62
CA TYR A 413 -14.02 -14.44 -0.27
C TYR A 413 -13.89 -13.86 1.13
N ILE A 414 -14.50 -12.70 1.42
CA ILE A 414 -14.30 -11.99 2.68
C ILE A 414 -14.94 -12.72 3.87
N ILE A 415 -16.13 -13.33 3.70
CA ILE A 415 -16.79 -14.07 4.77
C ILE A 415 -15.93 -15.24 5.23
N ALA A 416 -15.38 -16.01 4.28
CA ALA A 416 -14.48 -17.12 4.61
C ALA A 416 -13.26 -16.65 5.40
N ILE A 417 -12.63 -15.54 4.98
CA ILE A 417 -11.42 -15.04 5.63
C ILE A 417 -11.72 -14.32 6.96
N TYR A 418 -12.86 -13.68 7.12
CA TYR A 418 -13.29 -13.17 8.43
C TYR A 418 -13.45 -14.32 9.44
N TRP A 419 -14.07 -15.40 8.99
CA TRP A 419 -14.22 -16.59 9.81
C TRP A 419 -12.85 -17.16 10.21
N THR A 420 -11.95 -17.35 9.25
CA THR A 420 -10.59 -17.86 9.56
C THR A 420 -9.84 -16.92 10.50
N GLY A 421 -9.85 -15.63 10.26
CA GLY A 421 -9.12 -14.66 11.07
C GLY A 421 -9.62 -14.57 12.52
N LEU A 422 -10.93 -14.57 12.73
CA LEU A 422 -11.53 -14.63 14.06
C LEU A 422 -11.18 -15.94 14.77
N THR A 423 -11.31 -17.07 14.08
CA THR A 423 -10.98 -18.39 14.62
C THR A 423 -9.52 -18.47 15.02
N GLN A 424 -8.59 -18.04 14.17
CA GLN A 424 -7.15 -17.98 14.49
C GLN A 424 -6.90 -17.17 15.75
N GLY A 425 -7.40 -15.94 15.80
CA GLY A 425 -7.18 -15.06 16.96
C GLY A 425 -7.73 -15.63 18.27
N LEU A 426 -8.88 -16.29 18.23
CA LEU A 426 -9.48 -16.95 19.40
C LEU A 426 -8.67 -18.21 19.81
N MET A 427 -8.30 -19.07 18.86
CA MET A 427 -7.52 -20.28 19.17
C MET A 427 -6.13 -19.94 19.70
N TRP A 428 -5.45 -18.95 19.16
CA TRP A 428 -4.12 -18.57 19.63
C TRP A 428 -4.11 -18.08 21.08
N ARG A 429 -5.24 -17.61 21.60
CA ARG A 429 -5.38 -17.02 22.94
C ARG A 429 -6.19 -17.87 23.91
N ALA A 430 -6.62 -19.05 23.48
CA ALA A 430 -7.42 -19.93 24.32
C ALA A 430 -6.55 -20.65 25.37
N PHE A 431 -7.05 -20.66 26.61
CA PHE A 431 -6.48 -21.40 27.73
C PHE A 431 -7.49 -22.47 28.18
N ASP A 432 -6.99 -23.56 28.72
CA ASP A 432 -7.79 -24.58 29.39
C ASP A 432 -8.11 -24.20 30.84
N SER A 433 -8.75 -25.11 31.57
CA SER A 433 -9.11 -24.91 32.98
C SER A 433 -7.89 -24.86 33.90
N GLU A 434 -6.73 -25.39 33.48
CA GLU A 434 -5.48 -25.41 34.24
C GLU A 434 -4.63 -24.14 33.93
N GLY A 435 -5.09 -23.30 32.98
CA GLY A 435 -4.41 -22.09 32.57
C GLY A 435 -3.27 -22.34 31.58
N LEU A 436 -3.21 -23.52 30.96
CA LEU A 436 -2.28 -23.85 29.89
C LEU A 436 -2.88 -23.49 28.51
N LEU A 437 -2.03 -23.31 27.49
CA LEU A 437 -2.51 -23.10 26.14
C LEU A 437 -3.34 -24.30 25.68
N ARG A 438 -4.60 -24.04 25.28
CA ARG A 438 -5.51 -25.09 24.79
C ARG A 438 -5.05 -25.65 23.44
N PHE A 439 -4.40 -24.83 22.62
CA PHE A 439 -3.88 -25.18 21.30
C PHE A 439 -2.39 -24.80 21.22
N PRO A 440 -1.49 -25.58 21.83
CA PRO A 440 -0.05 -25.24 21.89
C PRO A 440 0.63 -25.36 20.55
N ASP A 441 0.25 -26.32 19.69
CA ASP A 441 0.78 -26.45 18.34
C ASP A 441 0.14 -25.42 17.41
N PHE A 442 0.97 -24.74 16.61
CA PHE A 442 0.51 -23.74 15.65
C PHE A 442 -0.38 -24.38 14.58
N LEU A 443 -0.08 -25.61 14.14
CA LEU A 443 -0.82 -26.32 13.09
C LEU A 443 -2.27 -26.62 13.48
N GLU A 444 -2.56 -26.76 14.77
CA GLU A 444 -3.93 -26.94 15.26
C GLU A 444 -4.85 -25.79 14.83
N SER A 445 -4.27 -24.59 14.65
CA SER A 445 -5.00 -23.41 14.17
C SER A 445 -4.99 -23.24 12.64
N VAL A 446 -4.28 -24.05 11.90
CA VAL A 446 -4.18 -23.99 10.43
C VAL A 446 -5.05 -25.05 9.77
N THR A 447 -4.89 -26.30 10.20
CA THR A 447 -5.53 -27.47 9.55
C THR A 447 -7.08 -27.35 9.50
N PRO A 448 -7.80 -26.91 10.54
CA PRO A 448 -9.26 -26.76 10.49
C PRO A 448 -9.73 -25.66 9.54
N LEU A 449 -8.84 -24.76 9.10
CA LEU A 449 -9.17 -23.60 8.27
C LEU A 449 -9.03 -23.87 6.77
N ILE A 450 -8.39 -24.97 6.38
CA ILE A 450 -8.19 -25.36 4.96
C ILE A 450 -9.49 -25.34 4.13
N PRO A 451 -10.65 -25.83 4.62
CA PRO A 451 -11.91 -25.73 3.87
C PRO A 451 -12.30 -24.29 3.53
N PHE A 452 -12.04 -23.34 4.42
CA PHE A 452 -12.32 -21.92 4.18
C PHE A 452 -11.33 -21.30 3.17
N TYR A 453 -10.10 -21.79 3.10
CA TYR A 453 -9.15 -21.40 2.07
C TYR A 453 -9.63 -21.84 0.67
N TRP A 454 -10.28 -22.99 0.54
CA TRP A 454 -10.93 -23.39 -0.72
C TRP A 454 -12.11 -22.46 -1.06
N ILE A 455 -12.96 -22.08 -0.09
CA ILE A 455 -14.05 -21.12 -0.31
C ILE A 455 -13.48 -19.75 -0.75
N ARG A 456 -12.40 -19.30 -0.11
CA ARG A 456 -11.65 -18.10 -0.49
C ARG A 456 -11.16 -18.17 -1.93
N ALA A 457 -10.51 -19.27 -2.33
CA ALA A 457 -9.99 -19.46 -3.69
C ALA A 457 -11.13 -19.47 -4.71
N PHE A 458 -12.24 -20.13 -4.40
CA PHE A 458 -13.44 -20.15 -5.25
C PHE A 458 -14.04 -18.74 -5.40
N GLY A 459 -14.24 -18.01 -4.31
CA GLY A 459 -14.74 -16.63 -4.34
C GLY A 459 -13.85 -15.70 -5.18
N GLY A 460 -12.51 -15.81 -5.01
CA GLY A 460 -11.53 -15.10 -5.83
C GLY A 460 -11.61 -15.46 -7.32
N SER A 461 -11.83 -16.74 -7.62
CA SER A 461 -12.02 -17.21 -9.00
C SER A 461 -13.27 -16.63 -9.66
N LEU A 462 -14.39 -16.52 -8.94
CA LEU A 462 -15.60 -15.87 -9.44
C LEU A 462 -15.35 -14.39 -9.76
N TYR A 463 -14.59 -13.69 -8.91
CA TYR A 463 -14.23 -12.29 -9.14
C TYR A 463 -13.34 -12.15 -10.38
N LEU A 464 -12.36 -13.05 -10.57
CA LEU A 464 -11.51 -13.11 -11.77
C LEU A 464 -12.34 -13.38 -13.03
N VAL A 465 -13.32 -14.29 -12.99
CA VAL A 465 -14.24 -14.55 -14.13
C VAL A 465 -14.99 -13.27 -14.50
N GLY A 466 -15.45 -12.50 -13.52
CA GLY A 466 -16.05 -11.18 -13.75
C GLY A 466 -15.13 -10.23 -14.50
N ALA A 467 -13.85 -10.14 -14.07
CA ALA A 467 -12.84 -9.30 -14.73
C ALA A 467 -12.53 -9.78 -16.17
N LEU A 468 -12.47 -11.09 -16.40
CA LEU A 468 -12.29 -11.66 -17.75
C LEU A 468 -13.46 -11.31 -18.67
N VAL A 469 -14.69 -11.43 -18.17
CA VAL A 469 -15.91 -11.03 -18.93
C VAL A 469 -15.88 -9.53 -19.24
N CYS A 470 -15.42 -8.69 -18.31
CA CYS A 470 -15.19 -7.27 -18.57
C CYS A 470 -14.17 -7.07 -19.71
N GLY A 471 -13.02 -7.73 -19.63
CA GLY A 471 -11.97 -7.64 -20.66
C GLY A 471 -12.48 -8.05 -22.04
N LEU A 472 -13.18 -9.16 -22.14
CA LEU A 472 -13.80 -9.63 -23.39
C LEU A 472 -14.83 -8.65 -23.93
N ASN A 473 -15.69 -8.10 -23.06
CA ASN A 473 -16.70 -7.10 -23.48
C ASN A 473 -16.03 -5.82 -24.00
N LEU A 474 -14.92 -5.40 -23.38
CA LEU A 474 -14.16 -4.24 -23.86
C LEU A 474 -13.46 -4.51 -25.21
N ILE A 475 -12.94 -5.72 -25.43
CA ILE A 475 -12.38 -6.11 -26.73
C ILE A 475 -13.47 -6.05 -27.81
N LEU A 476 -14.66 -6.56 -27.56
CA LEU A 476 -15.79 -6.48 -28.48
C LEU A 476 -16.23 -5.03 -28.73
N THR A 477 -16.30 -4.21 -27.69
CA THR A 477 -16.60 -2.78 -27.78
C THR A 477 -15.54 -2.04 -28.61
N TRP A 478 -14.26 -2.33 -28.36
CA TRP A 478 -13.14 -1.76 -29.13
C TRP A 478 -13.18 -2.20 -30.60
N ARG A 479 -13.57 -3.45 -30.92
CA ARG A 479 -13.75 -3.91 -32.30
C ARG A 479 -14.85 -3.18 -33.04
N ALA A 480 -15.90 -2.73 -32.34
CA ALA A 480 -17.03 -1.96 -32.89
C ALA A 480 -16.73 -0.46 -33.05
N ARG A 481 -15.55 0.01 -32.70
CA ARG A 481 -15.16 1.42 -32.80
C ARG A 481 -15.12 1.92 -34.23
N PRO A 482 -15.26 3.24 -34.49
CA PRO A 482 -15.06 3.82 -35.83
C PRO A 482 -13.60 3.63 -36.27
N LYS A 483 -13.38 3.56 -37.59
CA LYS A 483 -12.02 3.45 -38.19
C LYS A 483 -11.15 4.64 -37.79
N THR A 484 -11.73 5.84 -37.78
CA THR A 484 -11.12 7.08 -37.31
C THR A 484 -11.92 7.66 -36.20
N TYR A 485 -11.22 8.01 -35.10
CA TYR A 485 -11.88 8.66 -33.96
C TYR A 485 -12.18 10.13 -34.30
N ASP A 486 -13.38 10.58 -33.94
CA ASP A 486 -13.67 12.01 -33.89
C ASP A 486 -12.88 12.66 -32.74
N VAL A 487 -12.27 13.81 -33.00
CA VAL A 487 -11.50 14.59 -32.04
C VAL A 487 -12.22 15.94 -31.85
N PRO A 488 -13.17 16.03 -30.91
CA PRO A 488 -13.90 17.27 -30.67
C PRO A 488 -12.96 18.41 -30.28
N VAL A 489 -13.15 19.56 -30.91
CA VAL A 489 -12.49 20.81 -30.56
C VAL A 489 -13.39 21.61 -29.65
N TYR A 490 -12.88 21.94 -28.48
CA TYR A 490 -13.57 22.75 -27.48
C TYR A 490 -13.03 24.18 -27.50
N ALA A 491 -13.82 25.13 -27.06
CA ALA A 491 -13.42 26.51 -26.93
C ALA A 491 -13.75 27.04 -25.52
N ALA A 492 -12.78 27.72 -24.90
CA ALA A 492 -12.96 28.36 -23.61
C ALA A 492 -12.13 29.64 -23.52
N ALA A 493 -12.58 30.59 -22.71
CA ALA A 493 -11.82 31.80 -22.44
C ALA A 493 -10.57 31.46 -21.60
N PRO A 494 -9.40 32.04 -21.87
CA PRO A 494 -8.23 31.92 -21.01
C PRO A 494 -8.51 32.48 -19.62
N LEU A 495 -7.80 31.95 -18.60
CA LEU A 495 -7.86 32.53 -17.24
C LEU A 495 -7.35 33.96 -17.28
N ASN A 496 -8.13 34.88 -16.69
CA ASN A 496 -7.73 36.27 -16.54
C ASN A 496 -7.32 36.55 -15.09
N SER A 497 -6.21 37.26 -14.92
CA SER A 497 -5.74 37.77 -13.63
C SER A 497 -6.68 38.80 -13.00
N SER A 498 -7.48 39.51 -13.82
CA SER A 498 -8.43 40.54 -13.40
C SER A 498 -9.86 40.04 -13.13
N PHE A 499 -10.08 38.72 -13.00
CA PHE A 499 -11.39 38.17 -12.69
C PHE A 499 -11.85 38.65 -11.31
N VAL A 500 -12.91 39.44 -11.30
CA VAL A 500 -13.66 39.78 -10.10
C VAL A 500 -14.80 38.76 -9.97
N GLU A 501 -14.87 38.10 -8.83
CA GLU A 501 -15.96 37.14 -8.57
C GLU A 501 -17.30 37.91 -8.61
N ALA A 502 -18.23 37.47 -9.44
CA ALA A 502 -19.55 38.11 -9.49
C ALA A 502 -20.19 38.08 -8.08
N PRO A 503 -20.87 39.18 -7.66
CA PRO A 503 -21.60 39.16 -6.41
C PRO A 503 -22.57 37.97 -6.37
N ILE A 504 -22.60 37.24 -5.25
CA ILE A 504 -23.55 36.14 -5.10
C ILE A 504 -24.96 36.72 -5.18
N PRO A 505 -25.86 36.19 -6.04
CA PRO A 505 -27.25 36.64 -6.08
C PRO A 505 -27.84 36.60 -4.67
N GLY A 506 -28.38 37.72 -4.19
CA GLY A 506 -28.90 37.86 -2.84
C GLY A 506 -28.00 38.64 -1.86
N SER A 507 -26.84 39.17 -2.30
CA SER A 507 -25.98 40.01 -1.46
C SER A 507 -26.49 41.43 -1.22
N ASN A 508 -27.62 41.82 -1.82
CA ASN A 508 -28.28 43.13 -1.63
C ASN A 508 -29.26 43.13 -0.45
N LEU A 509 -29.14 42.23 0.51
CA LEU A 509 -29.93 42.25 1.74
C LEU A 509 -29.49 43.45 2.62
N PRO A 510 -30.43 44.15 3.32
CA PRO A 510 -30.11 45.25 4.20
C PRO A 510 -29.04 44.88 5.22
N LYS A 511 -28.00 45.70 5.35
CA LYS A 511 -26.80 45.43 6.19
C LYS A 511 -27.08 45.15 7.66
N ASN A 512 -28.27 45.40 8.16
CA ASN A 512 -28.66 45.26 9.57
C ASN A 512 -29.75 44.20 9.79
N SER A 513 -29.94 43.24 8.89
CA SER A 513 -30.94 42.19 9.08
C SER A 513 -30.42 41.05 9.96
N VAL A 514 -31.32 40.44 10.76
CA VAL A 514 -31.03 39.24 11.56
C VAL A 514 -30.49 38.09 10.66
N ILE A 515 -30.91 38.07 9.40
CA ILE A 515 -30.46 37.10 8.39
C ILE A 515 -28.99 37.37 8.02
N GLU A 516 -28.58 38.65 7.92
CA GLU A 516 -27.17 38.99 7.65
C GLU A 516 -26.28 38.65 8.86
N PHE A 517 -26.75 38.91 10.08
CA PHE A 517 -26.09 38.53 11.31
C PHE A 517 -26.00 37.01 11.45
N ALA A 518 -27.08 36.27 11.17
CA ALA A 518 -27.06 34.82 11.15
C ALA A 518 -26.15 34.23 10.06
N ARG A 519 -26.04 34.89 8.90
CA ARG A 519 -25.08 34.53 7.83
C ARG A 519 -23.63 34.88 8.20
N THR A 520 -23.37 35.92 8.98
CA THR A 520 -22.01 36.23 9.49
C THR A 520 -21.61 35.30 10.62
N LEU A 521 -22.55 34.80 11.41
CA LEU A 521 -22.34 33.78 12.43
C LEU A 521 -22.33 32.34 11.83
N ASP A 522 -22.85 32.16 10.62
CA ASP A 522 -22.73 30.89 9.92
C ASP A 522 -21.24 30.64 9.58
N VAL A 523 -20.59 29.85 10.43
CA VAL A 523 -19.20 29.38 10.25
C VAL A 523 -18.97 28.83 8.84
N PHE A 524 -20.04 28.36 8.19
CA PHE A 524 -20.02 27.82 6.83
C PHE A 524 -20.19 28.92 5.75
N SER A 525 -20.75 30.10 6.02
CA SER A 525 -20.74 31.20 5.06
C SER A 525 -19.32 31.77 4.87
N GLN A 526 -18.47 31.58 5.84
CA GLN A 526 -17.05 31.98 5.79
C GLN A 526 -16.18 31.06 4.92
N MET A 527 -16.69 29.93 4.39
CA MET A 527 -15.98 29.11 3.40
C MET A 527 -15.74 29.82 2.05
N ARG A 528 -16.07 31.11 1.94
CA ARG A 528 -15.59 31.98 0.85
C ARG A 528 -14.06 32.00 0.75
N TRP A 529 -13.33 31.86 1.86
CA TRP A 529 -11.89 31.76 1.86
C TRP A 529 -11.40 30.49 1.16
N HIS A 530 -12.05 29.34 1.37
CA HIS A 530 -11.70 28.08 0.69
C HIS A 530 -11.92 28.22 -0.82
N ARG A 531 -13.04 28.83 -1.23
CA ARG A 531 -13.31 29.11 -2.65
C ARG A 531 -12.25 30.01 -3.30
N ARG A 532 -11.70 30.96 -2.55
CA ARG A 532 -10.54 31.75 -3.01
C ARG A 532 -9.29 30.90 -3.18
N TRP A 533 -9.01 30.01 -2.24
CA TRP A 533 -7.86 29.10 -2.32
C TRP A 533 -7.94 28.15 -3.52
N GLU A 534 -9.12 27.63 -3.83
CA GLU A 534 -9.34 26.84 -5.04
C GLU A 534 -8.97 27.59 -6.33
N GLY A 535 -9.17 28.90 -6.35
CA GLY A 535 -8.75 29.75 -7.47
C GLY A 535 -7.23 29.97 -7.53
N LEU A 536 -6.51 29.76 -6.44
CA LEU A 536 -5.06 29.95 -6.28
C LEU A 536 -4.34 28.59 -6.21
N ALA A 537 -4.29 27.89 -7.34
CA ALA A 537 -3.83 26.50 -7.38
C ALA A 537 -2.45 26.26 -6.76
N THR A 538 -1.49 27.16 -6.94
CA THR A 538 -0.17 27.08 -6.31
C THR A 538 -0.26 27.15 -4.80
N LEU A 539 -1.02 28.12 -4.25
CA LEU A 539 -1.24 28.24 -2.81
C LEU A 539 -1.93 26.99 -2.26
N PHE A 540 -2.96 26.49 -2.95
CA PHE A 540 -3.67 25.28 -2.57
C PHE A 540 -2.73 24.07 -2.49
N THR A 541 -1.87 23.88 -3.50
CA THR A 541 -0.88 22.79 -3.52
C THR A 541 0.13 22.94 -2.37
N ILE A 542 0.62 24.16 -2.10
CA ILE A 542 1.51 24.42 -0.97
C ILE A 542 0.83 24.09 0.38
N MET A 543 -0.43 24.48 0.56
CA MET A 543 -1.17 24.19 1.79
C MET A 543 -1.36 22.69 2.00
N VAL A 544 -1.63 21.94 0.92
CA VAL A 544 -1.70 20.47 0.96
C VAL A 544 -0.34 19.88 1.36
N ALA A 545 0.75 20.36 0.77
CA ALA A 545 2.10 19.91 1.10
C ALA A 545 2.45 20.22 2.58
N ILE A 546 2.14 21.42 3.05
CA ILE A 546 2.34 21.81 4.47
C ILE A 546 1.56 20.87 5.40
N THR A 547 0.31 20.57 5.08
CA THR A 547 -0.54 19.66 5.88
C THR A 547 0.09 18.27 6.01
N ILE A 548 0.54 17.69 4.90
CA ILE A 548 1.17 16.36 4.87
C ILE A 548 2.52 16.36 5.60
N LEU A 549 3.37 17.35 5.31
CA LEU A 549 4.71 17.44 5.91
C LEU A 549 4.64 17.70 7.40
N THR A 550 3.74 18.57 7.85
CA THR A 550 3.55 18.84 9.28
C THR A 550 3.18 17.57 10.02
N ALA A 551 2.17 16.84 9.55
CA ALA A 551 1.76 15.57 10.16
C ALA A 551 2.93 14.56 10.17
N SER A 552 3.63 14.39 9.05
CA SER A 552 4.77 13.46 8.92
C SER A 552 5.92 13.80 9.88
N LEU A 553 6.32 15.07 9.97
CA LEU A 553 7.43 15.49 10.82
C LEU A 553 7.12 15.28 12.31
N PHE A 554 5.92 15.66 12.75
CA PHE A 554 5.52 15.49 14.15
C PHE A 554 5.35 14.00 14.53
N GLU A 555 5.04 13.14 13.58
CA GLU A 555 4.96 11.70 13.82
C GLU A 555 6.35 11.05 13.87
N ILE A 556 7.20 11.31 12.87
CA ILE A 556 8.45 10.57 12.64
C ILE A 556 9.59 11.09 13.52
N VAL A 557 9.81 12.40 13.56
CA VAL A 557 11.00 13.01 14.18
C VAL A 557 11.20 12.61 15.66
N PRO A 558 10.13 12.52 16.49
CA PRO A 558 10.31 12.14 17.90
C PRO A 558 10.99 10.79 18.10
N LEU A 559 10.72 9.79 17.24
CA LEU A 559 11.36 8.46 17.36
C LEU A 559 12.87 8.54 17.14
N PHE A 560 13.33 9.37 16.22
CA PHE A 560 14.76 9.52 15.93
C PHE A 560 15.49 10.35 17.00
N LEU A 561 14.80 11.26 17.68
CA LEU A 561 15.38 12.08 18.75
C LEU A 561 15.44 11.37 20.12
N ARG A 562 14.54 10.42 20.36
CA ARG A 562 14.42 9.73 21.65
C ARG A 562 15.32 8.49 21.72
N LYS A 563 16.60 8.68 22.01
CA LYS A 563 17.60 7.58 22.07
C LYS A 563 17.21 6.43 23.00
N GLY A 564 16.41 6.68 24.05
CA GLY A 564 15.95 5.64 24.98
C GLY A 564 14.94 4.65 24.39
N ASP A 565 14.27 5.01 23.28
CA ASP A 565 13.28 4.15 22.64
C ASP A 565 13.90 2.98 21.82
N THR A 566 15.20 3.06 21.54
CA THR A 566 15.94 2.07 20.73
C THR A 566 17.26 1.65 21.42
N MET A 567 17.22 1.47 22.75
CA MET A 567 18.42 1.08 23.51
C MET A 567 18.93 -0.27 23.06
N ARG A 568 20.23 -0.36 22.81
CA ARG A 568 20.94 -1.60 22.47
C ARG A 568 20.97 -2.55 23.66
N ILE A 569 20.86 -3.84 23.38
CA ILE A 569 21.13 -4.91 24.34
C ILE A 569 22.59 -5.33 24.15
N ALA A 570 23.38 -5.31 25.23
CA ALA A 570 24.83 -5.53 25.17
C ALA A 570 25.23 -6.90 24.62
N SER A 571 24.38 -7.91 24.76
CA SER A 571 24.61 -9.27 24.24
C SER A 571 24.27 -9.44 22.75
N VAL A 572 23.55 -8.48 22.16
CA VAL A 572 23.20 -8.50 20.73
C VAL A 572 24.39 -7.96 19.91
N THR A 573 24.92 -8.78 19.04
CA THR A 573 26.09 -8.48 18.20
C THR A 573 25.70 -8.48 16.73
N PRO A 574 26.47 -7.85 15.82
CA PRO A 574 26.26 -7.96 14.39
C PRO A 574 26.17 -9.42 13.92
N TYR A 575 25.44 -9.67 12.86
CA TYR A 575 25.39 -11.00 12.24
C TYR A 575 26.77 -11.43 11.75
N THR A 576 27.13 -12.70 11.94
CA THR A 576 28.31 -13.25 11.29
C THR A 576 28.14 -13.22 9.76
N PRO A 577 29.24 -13.33 8.99
CA PRO A 577 29.15 -13.30 7.53
C PRO A 577 28.16 -14.34 6.95
N LEU A 578 28.16 -15.57 7.47
CA LEU A 578 27.23 -16.61 7.00
C LEU A 578 25.77 -16.35 7.44
N GLU A 579 25.56 -15.86 8.65
CA GLU A 579 24.23 -15.48 9.15
C GLU A 579 23.66 -14.34 8.32
N LEU A 580 24.47 -13.35 7.92
CA LEU A 580 24.06 -12.24 7.07
C LEU A 580 23.67 -12.75 5.66
N ALA A 581 24.46 -13.66 5.07
CA ALA A 581 24.09 -14.32 3.80
C ALA A 581 22.79 -15.13 3.93
N GLY A 582 22.60 -15.80 5.06
CA GLY A 582 21.36 -16.54 5.36
C GLY A 582 20.14 -15.65 5.50
N ARG A 583 20.33 -14.46 6.09
CA ARG A 583 19.28 -13.43 6.19
C ARG A 583 18.87 -12.92 4.81
N ASP A 584 19.82 -12.74 3.91
CA ASP A 584 19.54 -12.38 2.52
C ASP A 584 18.73 -13.46 1.79
N ILE A 585 19.03 -14.74 2.02
CA ILE A 585 18.25 -15.85 1.49
C ILE A 585 16.83 -15.84 2.08
N TYR A 586 16.68 -15.62 3.38
CA TYR A 586 15.39 -15.50 4.05
C TYR A 586 14.50 -14.42 3.42
N ILE A 587 15.07 -13.27 3.07
CA ILE A 587 14.39 -12.18 2.37
C ILE A 587 14.03 -12.61 0.95
N SER A 588 14.98 -13.15 0.19
CA SER A 588 14.75 -13.50 -1.22
C SER A 588 13.75 -14.63 -1.41
N GLU A 589 13.66 -15.58 -0.47
CA GLU A 589 12.64 -16.64 -0.47
C GLU A 589 11.26 -16.15 0.02
N GLY A 590 11.21 -14.94 0.59
CA GLY A 590 9.98 -14.35 1.12
C GLY A 590 9.46 -15.05 2.37
N CYS A 591 10.33 -15.60 3.20
CA CYS A 591 9.94 -16.29 4.45
C CYS A 591 9.13 -15.38 5.38
N ALA A 592 9.46 -14.07 5.44
CA ALA A 592 8.72 -13.07 6.19
C ALA A 592 7.26 -12.88 5.71
N ASN A 593 6.90 -13.40 4.53
CA ASN A 593 5.54 -13.35 4.01
C ASN A 593 4.60 -14.39 4.67
N CYS A 594 5.17 -15.42 5.31
CA CYS A 594 4.44 -16.45 6.04
C CYS A 594 4.73 -16.44 7.54
N HIS A 595 5.97 -16.08 7.93
CA HIS A 595 6.45 -16.11 9.30
C HIS A 595 6.71 -14.70 9.82
N SER A 596 6.30 -14.42 11.05
CA SER A 596 6.73 -13.23 11.77
C SER A 596 8.02 -13.48 12.55
N GLN A 597 8.73 -12.41 12.91
CA GLN A 597 9.85 -12.43 13.84
C GLN A 597 9.63 -11.38 14.95
N MET A 598 8.44 -11.45 15.58
CA MET A 598 8.02 -10.49 16.61
C MET A 598 7.05 -11.15 17.58
N ILE A 599 7.54 -11.49 18.76
CA ILE A 599 6.70 -12.01 19.85
C ILE A 599 6.14 -10.81 20.62
N ARG A 600 4.82 -10.70 20.65
CA ARG A 600 4.11 -9.64 21.33
C ARG A 600 4.09 -9.88 22.86
N PRO A 601 4.07 -8.83 23.71
CA PRO A 601 3.99 -8.97 25.17
C PRO A 601 2.57 -9.38 25.61
N LEU A 602 2.08 -10.49 25.06
CA LEU A 602 0.80 -11.11 25.38
C LEU A 602 1.06 -12.50 25.95
N ARG A 603 0.39 -12.86 27.07
CA ARG A 603 0.61 -14.11 27.78
C ARG A 603 0.62 -15.32 26.85
N ALA A 604 -0.36 -15.46 25.99
CA ALA A 604 -0.45 -16.60 25.09
C ALA A 604 0.71 -16.69 24.06
N GLU A 605 1.29 -15.56 23.65
CA GLU A 605 2.46 -15.55 22.77
C GLU A 605 3.75 -15.90 23.51
N ILE A 606 3.89 -15.37 24.73
CA ILE A 606 5.05 -15.68 25.57
C ILE A 606 5.08 -17.17 25.91
N GLU A 607 3.95 -17.76 26.26
CA GLU A 607 3.86 -19.20 26.54
C GLU A 607 4.09 -20.07 25.30
N ARG A 608 3.64 -19.60 24.11
CA ARG A 608 3.81 -20.34 22.85
C ARG A 608 5.20 -20.23 22.30
N TYR A 609 5.79 -19.03 22.27
CA TYR A 609 7.01 -18.73 21.53
C TYR A 609 8.22 -18.44 22.42
N GLY A 610 8.02 -18.03 23.67
CA GLY A 610 9.05 -17.60 24.58
C GLY A 610 9.00 -16.11 24.89
N GLU A 611 10.05 -15.55 25.48
CA GLU A 611 10.11 -14.17 25.91
C GLU A 611 9.78 -13.18 24.78
N TYR A 612 8.96 -12.15 25.08
CA TYR A 612 8.56 -11.13 24.12
C TYR A 612 9.76 -10.34 23.56
N SER A 613 9.60 -9.88 22.33
CA SER A 613 10.65 -9.18 21.60
C SER A 613 10.88 -7.75 22.10
N LYS A 614 12.13 -7.33 22.19
CA LYS A 614 12.57 -6.01 22.69
C LYS A 614 13.18 -5.18 21.57
N PRO A 615 13.10 -3.84 21.61
CA PRO A 615 13.66 -2.97 20.56
C PRO A 615 15.14 -3.24 20.26
N GLY A 616 15.95 -3.49 21.29
CA GLY A 616 17.38 -3.70 21.17
C GLY A 616 17.81 -4.98 20.46
N GLU A 617 16.89 -5.92 20.22
CA GLU A 617 17.17 -7.15 19.47
C GLU A 617 17.36 -6.91 17.98
N PHE A 618 16.79 -5.82 17.45
CA PHE A 618 16.67 -5.57 16.01
C PHE A 618 17.60 -4.46 15.50
N VAL A 619 18.52 -4.01 16.30
CA VAL A 619 19.38 -2.85 15.97
C VAL A 619 20.27 -3.06 14.73
N TYR A 620 20.44 -4.29 14.29
CA TYR A 620 21.20 -4.66 13.10
C TYR A 620 20.32 -5.12 11.94
N ASP A 621 19.00 -5.01 12.08
CA ASP A 621 18.06 -5.43 11.05
C ASP A 621 17.80 -4.34 10.01
N HIS A 622 18.40 -4.48 8.85
CA HIS A 622 18.24 -3.65 7.65
C HIS A 622 17.80 -4.51 6.46
N PRO A 623 16.50 -4.54 6.12
CA PRO A 623 15.31 -4.00 6.81
C PRO A 623 14.89 -4.84 8.01
N PHE A 624 13.91 -4.33 8.80
CA PHE A 624 13.21 -5.14 9.81
C PHE A 624 12.41 -6.28 9.15
N LEU A 625 12.25 -7.42 9.87
CA LEU A 625 11.57 -8.61 9.35
C LEU A 625 10.46 -9.11 10.28
N TRP A 626 9.76 -8.21 10.99
CA TRP A 626 8.72 -8.59 11.94
C TRP A 626 7.53 -9.28 11.31
N GLY A 627 7.28 -9.03 10.00
CA GLY A 627 6.13 -9.56 9.29
C GLY A 627 4.82 -8.86 9.65
N SER A 628 3.79 -9.12 8.87
CA SER A 628 2.42 -8.59 9.07
C SER A 628 1.37 -9.68 9.26
N ARG A 629 1.77 -10.95 9.14
CA ARG A 629 0.88 -12.13 9.26
C ARG A 629 1.64 -13.37 9.75
N ARG A 630 0.87 -14.34 10.23
CA ARG A 630 1.35 -15.68 10.57
C ARG A 630 0.54 -16.73 9.84
N ILE A 631 1.06 -17.20 8.70
CA ILE A 631 0.64 -18.42 8.01
C ILE A 631 1.38 -19.61 8.62
N GLY A 632 2.62 -19.38 9.04
CA GLY A 632 3.43 -20.22 9.89
C GLY A 632 3.72 -19.56 11.24
N PRO A 633 4.37 -20.27 12.19
CA PRO A 633 4.67 -19.77 13.52
C PRO A 633 5.66 -18.59 13.50
N ASP A 634 5.72 -17.86 14.62
CA ASP A 634 6.75 -16.84 14.86
C ASP A 634 8.14 -17.48 15.01
N LEU A 635 9.14 -16.89 14.36
CA LEU A 635 10.51 -17.42 14.31
C LEU A 635 11.51 -16.66 15.21
N ALA A 636 11.07 -15.64 15.97
CA ALA A 636 11.99 -14.82 16.78
C ALA A 636 12.80 -15.62 17.82
N ARG A 637 12.40 -16.82 18.15
CA ARG A 637 13.10 -17.72 19.11
C ARG A 637 13.37 -19.11 18.51
N VAL A 638 13.36 -19.23 17.18
CA VAL A 638 13.49 -20.54 16.52
C VAL A 638 14.83 -21.21 16.79
N GLY A 639 15.92 -20.46 16.89
CA GLY A 639 17.26 -21.01 17.22
C GLY A 639 17.33 -21.66 18.61
N LYS A 640 16.53 -21.17 19.58
CA LYS A 640 16.41 -21.82 20.90
C LYS A 640 15.49 -23.02 20.89
N LYS A 641 14.37 -22.94 20.15
CA LYS A 641 13.33 -23.98 20.14
C LYS A 641 13.68 -25.17 19.28
N LEU A 642 14.35 -24.93 18.18
CA LEU A 642 14.72 -25.93 17.17
C LEU A 642 16.22 -25.78 16.83
N PRO A 643 17.11 -26.12 17.77
CA PRO A 643 18.55 -25.93 17.61
C PRO A 643 19.23 -26.95 16.72
N SER A 644 18.51 -27.97 16.20
CA SER A 644 19.05 -29.03 15.36
C SER A 644 19.16 -28.60 13.89
N PRO A 645 20.38 -28.47 13.31
CA PRO A 645 20.54 -28.20 11.88
C PRO A 645 19.92 -29.28 10.98
N SER A 646 20.01 -30.55 11.36
CA SER A 646 19.43 -31.65 10.60
C SER A 646 17.91 -31.59 10.56
N TRP A 647 17.26 -31.10 11.64
CA TRP A 647 15.81 -30.84 11.63
C TRP A 647 15.44 -29.85 10.55
N HIS A 648 16.17 -28.74 10.43
CA HIS A 648 15.92 -27.70 9.42
C HIS A 648 16.13 -28.23 7.99
N VAL A 649 17.17 -29.04 7.75
CA VAL A 649 17.39 -29.69 6.46
C VAL A 649 16.20 -30.55 6.06
N ARG A 650 15.70 -31.40 6.96
CA ARG A 650 14.51 -32.24 6.70
C ARG A 650 13.27 -31.39 6.48
N HIS A 651 13.07 -30.33 7.28
CA HIS A 651 11.93 -29.45 7.17
C HIS A 651 11.89 -28.72 5.83
N PHE A 652 13.01 -28.21 5.34
CA PHE A 652 13.07 -27.57 4.01
C PHE A 652 12.93 -28.57 2.86
N ASN A 653 13.40 -29.79 3.03
CA ASN A 653 13.22 -30.86 2.02
C ASN A 653 11.74 -31.23 1.91
N ASN A 654 11.08 -31.50 3.02
CA ASN A 654 9.65 -31.79 3.07
C ASN A 654 9.09 -31.39 4.45
N PRO A 655 8.35 -30.28 4.56
CA PRO A 655 7.81 -29.80 5.84
C PRO A 655 6.92 -30.81 6.56
N GLU A 656 6.19 -31.68 5.83
CA GLU A 656 5.31 -32.70 6.41
C GLU A 656 6.07 -33.78 7.19
N ASP A 657 7.36 -34.03 6.87
CA ASP A 657 8.19 -35.03 7.57
C ASP A 657 8.51 -34.61 9.02
N THR A 658 8.45 -33.33 9.31
CA THR A 658 8.74 -32.79 10.64
C THR A 658 7.52 -32.15 11.30
N SER A 659 6.50 -31.80 10.50
CA SER A 659 5.28 -31.11 10.92
C SER A 659 4.09 -31.63 10.11
N PRO A 660 3.50 -32.77 10.47
CA PRO A 660 2.40 -33.40 9.70
C PRO A 660 1.20 -32.45 9.56
N GLY A 661 0.69 -32.29 8.34
CA GLY A 661 -0.40 -31.36 8.01
C GLY A 661 0.07 -29.93 7.71
N SER A 662 1.38 -29.73 7.56
CA SER A 662 1.94 -28.42 7.18
C SER A 662 1.51 -28.00 5.78
N ILE A 663 1.14 -26.73 5.64
CA ILE A 663 0.89 -26.09 4.33
C ILE A 663 2.12 -25.33 3.80
N MET A 664 3.26 -25.43 4.48
CA MET A 664 4.51 -24.84 4.01
C MET A 664 4.98 -25.55 2.74
N PRO A 665 5.39 -24.81 1.68
CA PRO A 665 5.92 -25.44 0.48
C PRO A 665 7.31 -26.06 0.73
N ARG A 666 7.68 -26.99 -0.12
CA ARG A 666 9.03 -27.59 -0.13
C ARG A 666 10.02 -26.59 -0.72
N TYR A 667 11.21 -26.49 -0.13
CA TYR A 667 12.33 -25.64 -0.58
C TYR A 667 13.54 -26.48 -1.01
N VAL A 668 13.30 -27.51 -1.83
CA VAL A 668 14.32 -28.46 -2.29
C VAL A 668 15.49 -27.76 -2.99
N HIS A 669 15.19 -26.67 -3.73
CA HIS A 669 16.21 -25.88 -4.41
C HIS A 669 17.27 -25.29 -3.46
N LEU A 670 16.98 -25.05 -2.18
CA LEU A 670 17.96 -24.60 -1.20
C LEU A 670 19.01 -25.67 -0.85
N LEU A 671 18.62 -26.96 -1.00
CA LEU A 671 19.51 -28.10 -0.77
C LEU A 671 20.30 -28.45 -2.03
N GLU A 672 19.88 -28.03 -3.20
CA GLU A 672 20.50 -28.35 -4.48
C GLU A 672 21.44 -27.24 -4.98
N GLN A 673 21.03 -25.97 -4.77
CA GLN A 673 21.80 -24.83 -5.26
C GLN A 673 23.05 -24.58 -4.43
N PRO A 674 24.19 -24.24 -5.09
CA PRO A 674 25.44 -23.96 -4.39
C PRO A 674 25.33 -22.72 -3.52
N LEU A 675 26.08 -22.71 -2.42
CA LEU A 675 26.26 -21.53 -1.56
C LEU A 675 27.10 -20.49 -2.31
N ASP A 676 26.47 -19.40 -2.73
CA ASP A 676 27.14 -18.28 -3.38
C ASP A 676 27.40 -17.16 -2.36
N LEU A 677 28.66 -16.88 -2.10
CA LEU A 677 29.13 -15.83 -1.18
C LEU A 677 29.83 -14.69 -1.93
N GLY A 678 29.75 -14.63 -3.26
CA GLY A 678 30.47 -13.66 -4.09
C GLY A 678 30.14 -12.18 -3.79
N THR A 679 28.96 -11.90 -3.24
CA THR A 679 28.52 -10.55 -2.88
C THR A 679 28.75 -10.20 -1.41
N LEU A 680 29.18 -11.13 -0.57
CA LEU A 680 29.19 -11.02 0.88
C LEU A 680 30.01 -9.84 1.41
N GLN A 681 31.24 -9.63 0.90
CA GLN A 681 32.06 -8.49 1.30
C GLN A 681 31.41 -7.15 0.92
N GLY A 682 30.76 -7.08 -0.24
CA GLY A 682 29.98 -5.90 -0.66
C GLY A 682 28.81 -5.63 0.29
N THR A 683 28.10 -6.68 0.69
CA THR A 683 27.03 -6.62 1.69
C THR A 683 27.54 -6.08 3.03
N MET A 684 28.64 -6.64 3.57
CA MET A 684 29.20 -6.16 4.84
C MET A 684 29.67 -4.70 4.77
N ARG A 685 30.26 -4.28 3.64
CA ARG A 685 30.61 -2.85 3.43
C ARG A 685 29.37 -1.95 3.42
N ALA A 686 28.29 -2.37 2.76
CA ALA A 686 27.03 -1.62 2.78
C ALA A 686 26.48 -1.53 4.22
N MET A 687 26.55 -2.62 4.99
CA MET A 687 26.16 -2.64 6.40
C MET A 687 27.04 -1.71 7.26
N GLN A 688 28.36 -1.60 7.01
CA GLN A 688 29.21 -0.60 7.67
C GLN A 688 28.72 0.83 7.39
N VAL A 689 28.33 1.12 6.15
CA VAL A 689 27.84 2.47 5.77
C VAL A 689 26.55 2.81 6.53
N VAL A 690 25.67 1.85 6.77
CA VAL A 690 24.45 2.07 7.55
C VAL A 690 24.66 2.01 9.07
N GLY A 691 25.90 1.81 9.53
CA GLY A 691 26.29 1.95 10.93
C GLY A 691 26.46 0.65 11.71
N VAL A 692 26.53 -0.51 11.06
CA VAL A 692 26.89 -1.77 11.70
C VAL A 692 28.41 -1.81 11.93
N GLU A 693 28.86 -2.18 13.14
CA GLU A 693 30.24 -2.02 13.61
C GLU A 693 31.17 -3.18 13.14
N TYR A 694 31.10 -3.58 11.88
CA TYR A 694 32.07 -4.50 11.32
C TYR A 694 33.46 -3.83 11.19
N THR A 695 34.50 -4.50 11.65
CA THR A 695 35.88 -4.09 11.42
C THR A 695 36.32 -4.41 9.99
N GLN A 696 37.35 -3.72 9.50
CA GLN A 696 37.89 -4.01 8.17
C GLN A 696 38.42 -5.45 8.08
N ALA A 697 39.02 -5.97 9.17
CA ALA A 697 39.50 -7.35 9.24
C ALA A 697 38.37 -8.38 9.10
N GLU A 698 37.20 -8.11 9.70
CA GLU A 698 36.03 -8.98 9.54
C GLU A 698 35.47 -8.94 8.10
N VAL A 699 35.49 -7.78 7.45
CA VAL A 699 35.07 -7.66 6.04
C VAL A 699 36.07 -8.40 5.13
N ASP A 700 37.36 -8.25 5.34
CA ASP A 700 38.39 -8.88 4.52
C ASP A 700 38.40 -10.41 4.71
N GLY A 701 38.21 -10.90 5.95
CA GLY A 701 38.13 -12.32 6.31
C GLY A 701 36.72 -12.95 6.15
N ALA A 702 35.75 -12.24 5.61
CA ALA A 702 34.33 -12.66 5.60
C ALA A 702 34.08 -14.01 4.92
N LEU A 703 34.77 -14.27 3.81
CA LEU A 703 34.61 -15.53 3.07
C LEU A 703 35.09 -16.73 3.87
N ASP A 704 36.33 -16.62 4.46
CA ASP A 704 36.89 -17.70 5.25
C ASP A 704 36.06 -17.98 6.51
N ALA A 705 35.60 -16.93 7.17
CA ALA A 705 34.68 -17.06 8.31
C ALA A 705 33.36 -17.74 7.94
N ALA A 706 32.77 -17.35 6.82
CA ALA A 706 31.52 -17.94 6.34
C ALA A 706 31.69 -19.43 5.97
N PHE A 707 32.75 -19.80 5.24
CA PHE A 707 33.02 -21.20 4.91
C PHE A 707 33.33 -22.05 6.15
N THR A 708 34.05 -21.50 7.13
CA THR A 708 34.35 -22.18 8.40
C THR A 708 33.02 -22.46 9.17
N GLN A 709 32.15 -21.48 9.27
CA GLN A 709 30.84 -21.65 9.92
C GLN A 709 29.98 -22.66 9.15
N ALA A 710 29.95 -22.59 7.81
CA ALA A 710 29.21 -23.55 6.97
C ALA A 710 29.69 -24.99 7.20
N LYS A 711 31.01 -25.22 7.24
CA LYS A 711 31.57 -26.54 7.55
C LYS A 711 31.17 -27.05 8.94
N THR A 712 31.13 -26.16 9.92
CA THR A 712 30.66 -26.50 11.27
C THR A 712 29.20 -26.97 11.24
N ILE A 713 28.32 -26.27 10.52
CA ILE A 713 26.91 -26.63 10.36
C ILE A 713 26.81 -27.97 9.62
N GLY A 714 27.54 -28.17 8.51
CA GLY A 714 27.54 -29.42 7.77
C GLY A 714 27.97 -30.61 8.63
N ALA A 715 29.02 -30.45 9.43
CA ALA A 715 29.45 -31.47 10.38
C ALA A 715 28.39 -31.80 11.43
N MET A 716 27.68 -30.80 11.97
CA MET A 716 26.56 -31.00 12.91
C MET A 716 25.40 -31.78 12.24
N VAL A 717 25.06 -31.46 11.00
CA VAL A 717 24.03 -32.16 10.23
C VAL A 717 24.37 -33.64 10.10
N VAL A 718 25.62 -33.98 9.78
CA VAL A 718 26.06 -35.38 9.64
C VAL A 718 26.04 -36.09 10.99
N VAL A 719 26.52 -35.46 12.07
CA VAL A 719 26.47 -36.03 13.44
C VAL A 719 25.04 -36.32 13.87
N GLU A 720 24.09 -35.50 13.47
CA GLU A 720 22.65 -35.69 13.75
C GLU A 720 21.95 -36.67 12.78
N GLY A 721 22.71 -37.34 11.91
CA GLY A 721 22.20 -38.33 10.96
C GLY A 721 21.57 -37.74 9.68
N GLY A 722 21.86 -36.47 9.38
CA GLY A 722 21.44 -35.82 8.13
C GLY A 722 22.42 -36.04 6.97
N PRO A 723 22.14 -35.52 5.77
CA PRO A 723 22.98 -35.70 4.58
C PRO A 723 24.31 -34.92 4.69
N ALA A 724 25.37 -35.48 4.09
CA ALA A 724 26.66 -34.80 3.90
C ALA A 724 26.58 -33.77 2.74
N GLY A 725 27.49 -32.81 2.71
CA GLY A 725 27.60 -31.81 1.64
C GLY A 725 26.69 -30.61 1.79
N VAL A 726 26.00 -30.47 2.91
CA VAL A 726 25.10 -29.34 3.22
C VAL A 726 25.88 -28.01 3.30
N GLU A 727 27.13 -28.05 3.73
CA GLU A 727 28.02 -26.90 3.85
C GLU A 727 28.27 -26.15 2.53
N GLU A 728 28.11 -26.83 1.40
CA GLU A 728 28.28 -26.26 0.06
C GLU A 728 26.97 -25.72 -0.53
N ARG A 729 25.88 -25.82 0.21
CA ARG A 729 24.51 -25.48 -0.27
C ARG A 729 23.95 -24.23 0.38
N LYS A 730 23.07 -23.53 -0.34
CA LYS A 730 22.36 -22.32 0.17
C LYS A 730 21.71 -22.54 1.53
N VAL A 731 21.21 -23.72 1.78
CA VAL A 731 20.52 -24.05 3.03
C VAL A 731 21.41 -23.88 4.25
N ALA A 732 22.74 -24.06 4.15
CA ALA A 732 23.68 -23.87 5.27
C ALA A 732 23.64 -22.43 5.79
N ALA A 733 23.61 -21.45 4.90
CA ALA A 733 23.52 -20.04 5.31
C ALA A 733 22.17 -19.73 5.94
N LEU A 734 21.07 -20.21 5.35
CA LEU A 734 19.75 -20.01 5.95
C LEU A 734 19.63 -20.65 7.34
N ILE A 735 20.20 -21.84 7.54
CA ILE A 735 20.26 -22.50 8.85
C ILE A 735 21.10 -21.65 9.83
N ALA A 736 22.25 -21.12 9.43
CA ALA A 736 23.04 -20.24 10.27
C ALA A 736 22.22 -19.07 10.81
N TYR A 737 21.48 -18.40 9.93
CA TYR A 737 20.59 -17.29 10.31
C TYR A 737 19.49 -17.73 11.28
N LEU A 738 18.79 -18.85 10.99
CA LEU A 738 17.70 -19.33 11.83
C LEU A 738 18.18 -19.76 13.23
N LEU A 739 19.33 -20.43 13.32
CA LEU A 739 19.93 -20.83 14.59
C LEU A 739 20.38 -19.64 15.44
N ARG A 740 20.64 -18.48 14.81
CA ARG A 740 20.95 -17.24 15.51
C ARG A 740 19.74 -16.65 16.24
N LEU A 741 18.53 -16.78 15.66
CA LEU A 741 17.33 -16.08 16.13
C LEU A 741 16.97 -16.45 17.56
N GLY A 742 17.01 -15.44 18.43
CA GLY A 742 16.68 -15.52 19.84
C GLY A 742 17.79 -16.01 20.77
N THR A 743 18.96 -16.39 20.26
CA THR A 743 20.08 -16.90 21.08
C THR A 743 20.91 -15.79 21.73
N ASP A 744 20.88 -14.57 21.17
CA ASP A 744 21.69 -13.45 21.69
C ASP A 744 21.31 -13.04 23.10
N LEU A 745 20.06 -13.19 23.49
CA LEU A 745 19.60 -12.79 24.82
C LEU A 745 20.22 -13.61 25.95
N ASP A 746 20.73 -14.80 25.67
CA ASP A 746 21.37 -15.70 26.65
C ASP A 746 22.91 -15.59 26.65
N LYS A 747 23.49 -14.84 25.71
CA LYS A 747 24.91 -14.66 25.68
C LYS A 747 25.39 -13.83 26.88
N PRO A 748 26.50 -14.21 27.54
CA PRO A 748 27.09 -13.35 28.55
C PRO A 748 27.38 -11.97 27.97
N THR A 749 27.01 -10.92 28.67
CA THR A 749 27.38 -9.55 28.27
C THR A 749 28.91 -9.47 28.30
N ALA A 750 29.52 -9.16 27.14
CA ALA A 750 30.94 -8.82 27.11
C ALA A 750 31.18 -7.66 28.11
N PRO A 751 32.27 -7.69 28.89
CA PRO A 751 32.59 -6.59 29.79
C PRO A 751 32.61 -5.29 28.98
N ALA A 752 31.92 -4.27 29.47
CA ALA A 752 31.84 -2.98 28.82
C ALA A 752 33.29 -2.48 28.53
N ILE A 753 33.62 -2.30 27.26
CA ILE A 753 34.87 -1.65 26.88
C ILE A 753 34.78 -0.24 27.50
N PRO A 754 35.71 0.15 28.40
CA PRO A 754 35.68 1.48 28.98
C PRO A 754 35.69 2.50 27.85
N ALA A 755 34.72 3.40 27.86
CA ALA A 755 34.66 4.49 26.89
C ALA A 755 36.02 5.18 26.90
N ALA A 756 36.74 5.14 25.75
CA ALA A 756 38.01 5.83 25.61
C ALA A 756 37.76 7.29 26.02
N THR A 757 38.43 7.70 27.08
CA THR A 757 38.40 9.07 27.61
C THR A 757 38.91 9.96 26.48
N VAL A 758 38.01 10.64 25.80
CA VAL A 758 38.35 11.70 24.87
C VAL A 758 38.97 12.80 25.75
N ALA A 759 40.31 12.82 25.77
CA ALA A 759 41.05 13.90 26.41
C ALA A 759 40.69 15.20 25.71
N THR A 760 39.84 15.97 26.34
CA THR A 760 39.59 17.37 25.97
C THR A 760 40.87 18.14 26.28
N THR A 761 41.72 18.30 25.28
CA THR A 761 42.78 19.31 25.30
C THR A 761 42.10 20.69 25.32
N ALA A 762 41.99 21.25 26.52
CA ALA A 762 41.63 22.65 26.68
C ALA A 762 42.73 23.52 26.03
N VAL A 763 42.42 24.12 24.90
CA VAL A 763 43.22 25.22 24.36
C VAL A 763 42.95 26.45 25.22
N VAL A 764 43.88 26.71 26.13
CA VAL A 764 43.95 28.01 26.84
C VAL A 764 44.44 29.05 25.83
N GLY A 765 43.55 29.81 25.29
CA GLY A 765 43.84 30.99 24.50
C GLY A 765 44.06 32.16 25.46
N GLY A 766 45.30 32.63 25.56
CA GLY A 766 45.64 33.81 26.28
C GLY A 766 45.14 35.08 25.60
N ALA A 767 44.68 35.99 26.42
CA ALA A 767 44.26 37.34 26.06
C ALA A 767 45.46 38.20 25.63
N SER A 768 45.25 39.07 24.66
CA SER A 768 45.66 40.45 24.59
C SER A 768 44.74 41.19 23.63
#